data_e4094b03bdb5352a3983372c2bac505b
#
_entry.id   e4094b03bdb5352a3983372c2bac505b
#
_cell.length_a   1.000
_cell.length_b   1.000
_cell.length_c   1.000
_cell.angle_alpha   90.00
_cell.angle_beta   90.00
_cell.angle_gamma   90.00
#
_symmetry.space_group_name_H-M   'P 1'
#
loop_
_entity.id
_entity.type
_entity.pdbx_description
1 polymer ?
#
loop_
_entity_poly.entity_id
_entity_poly.type
_entity_poly.pdbx_seq_one_letter_code
_entity_poly.pdbx_strand_id
1 'polypeptide(L)'
;NGAKISRFNRVTDIITLPTGGYEVITEQGNIIAEHVVNAAGCFAPEVGRMVGAHVPIINLEHQYLITEDHPDIAALVKEMPVTRDSTASAYICQEGNGLLVGPYETRGSKPWAIKGMDWNFDRELFAGDLVRLMPWLERCMELVPLFEEVGVKTIINGPITHTPDDNFLVGPVAGLTNFWNMTGASIGIAQGGIGKYMAQWMVHGQTELNMASLDSRRFGPWADKKYCITRAIESYERMYASASPTENRPHGRPIRTSSLHTVMAQKDAVHFVSAGFEKPAWFKTESIREESETWTHNEAHAVVAEECAAVQNTCGITDISGTAKFRVTGPDAYAFLDRLSCNKLPTKDGRISLTLFHAENGGIMAEQTVSRINQEHFVLMGAIGCQIKDMQWLQQHVGDYQVTIEDFSEDWGGVLLTGPKAREILQTMCEDDLSNNAFAWLSCQTIQLDSAPVFAMRVSYAGELGWELHMPVWQLISIYESLMQFGQPLGLQDFGTRAFNSMRMEKMYRAYGAEFTEEISALEAGMDRFLDLSRHFIGSENLLQRQTVGLSMQLAYLVFDDQIPAECFGNEAVFANGDHSGIITGGAYGYRVEKSLAFAYLKPEHCKAGQALTVETSVGTRHCHVEVDSAYNPNNSLLRS
;
A
#
# COMPACT_ATOMS: atom_id res chain seq x y z
N ASN A 1 13.00 2.58 34.53
CA ASN A 1 12.33 1.63 33.63
C ASN A 1 13.18 0.37 33.33
N GLY A 2 14.40 0.23 33.91
CA GLY A 2 15.24 -0.97 33.79
C GLY A 2 16.14 -1.04 32.53
N ALA A 3 16.00 -0.13 31.58
CA ALA A 3 16.88 -0.10 30.42
C ALA A 3 18.31 0.30 30.83
N LYS A 4 19.31 -0.43 30.28
CA LYS A 4 20.74 -0.11 30.45
C LYS A 4 21.21 0.73 29.25
N ILE A 5 21.84 1.86 29.53
CA ILE A 5 22.42 2.73 28.51
C ILE A 5 23.94 2.60 28.58
N SER A 6 24.55 2.12 27.49
CA SER A 6 26.00 2.04 27.34
C SER A 6 26.46 3.21 26.46
N ARG A 7 26.99 4.26 27.10
CA ARG A 7 27.47 5.45 26.40
C ARG A 7 28.92 5.26 25.95
N PHE A 8 29.31 5.94 24.86
CA PHE A 8 30.67 5.86 24.31
C PHE A 8 31.07 4.41 23.99
N ASN A 9 30.12 3.62 23.50
CA ASN A 9 30.29 2.21 23.16
C ASN A 9 29.73 1.99 21.76
N ARG A 10 30.57 2.27 20.76
CA ARG A 10 30.21 2.16 19.36
C ARG A 10 30.00 0.68 18.98
N VAL A 11 28.92 0.41 18.25
CA VAL A 11 28.74 -0.87 17.54
C VAL A 11 29.63 -0.83 16.30
N THR A 12 30.50 -1.82 16.16
CA THR A 12 31.44 -1.93 15.05
C THR A 12 31.06 -3.01 14.05
N ASP A 13 30.31 -4.03 14.49
CA ASP A 13 29.78 -5.08 13.63
C ASP A 13 28.60 -5.80 14.30
N ILE A 14 27.80 -6.53 13.49
CA ILE A 14 26.70 -7.38 13.97
C ILE A 14 26.74 -8.70 13.20
N ILE A 15 26.92 -9.79 13.92
CA ILE A 15 27.02 -11.13 13.35
C ILE A 15 25.76 -11.93 13.65
N THR A 16 25.12 -12.48 12.63
CA THR A 16 23.99 -13.40 12.80
C THR A 16 24.51 -14.75 13.32
N LEU A 17 23.91 -15.24 14.40
CA LEU A 17 24.28 -16.50 15.02
C LEU A 17 23.52 -17.70 14.41
N PRO A 18 24.19 -18.86 14.20
CA PRO A 18 23.54 -20.06 13.70
C PRO A 18 22.39 -20.58 14.59
N THR A 19 22.45 -20.25 15.88
CA THR A 19 21.44 -20.62 16.89
C THR A 19 20.24 -19.68 16.93
N GLY A 20 20.20 -18.66 16.06
CA GLY A 20 19.29 -17.52 16.12
C GLY A 20 19.83 -16.38 16.97
N GLY A 21 19.32 -15.17 16.72
CA GLY A 21 19.82 -13.96 17.36
C GLY A 21 21.14 -13.45 16.80
N TYR A 22 21.81 -12.59 17.54
CA TYR A 22 22.93 -11.78 17.06
C TYR A 22 24.03 -11.64 18.09
N GLU A 23 25.27 -11.58 17.63
CA GLU A 23 26.41 -11.08 18.38
C GLU A 23 26.70 -9.65 17.93
N VAL A 24 26.43 -8.68 18.79
CA VAL A 24 26.70 -7.26 18.56
C VAL A 24 28.10 -6.95 19.07
N ILE A 25 29.02 -6.65 18.16
CA ILE A 25 30.41 -6.33 18.45
C ILE A 25 30.48 -4.84 18.79
N THR A 26 31.05 -4.51 19.96
CA THR A 26 31.21 -3.12 20.39
C THR A 26 32.63 -2.83 20.87
N GLU A 27 33.00 -1.57 20.96
CA GLU A 27 34.31 -1.15 21.46
C GLU A 27 34.58 -1.56 22.93
N GLN A 28 33.53 -1.82 23.72
CA GLN A 28 33.64 -2.18 25.13
C GLN A 28 33.31 -3.67 25.40
N GLY A 29 33.15 -4.49 24.35
CA GLY A 29 32.87 -5.90 24.46
C GLY A 29 31.64 -6.32 23.65
N ASN A 30 31.47 -7.63 23.48
CA ASN A 30 30.40 -8.19 22.66
C ASN A 30 29.12 -8.44 23.48
N ILE A 31 27.99 -8.27 22.82
CA ILE A 31 26.66 -8.46 23.44
C ILE A 31 25.93 -9.54 22.61
N ILE A 32 25.49 -10.61 23.26
CA ILE A 32 24.59 -11.57 22.63
C ILE A 32 23.15 -11.10 22.86
N ALA A 33 22.40 -10.97 21.76
CA ALA A 33 21.04 -10.48 21.78
C ALA A 33 20.14 -11.39 20.92
N GLU A 34 18.95 -11.68 21.41
CA GLU A 34 17.92 -12.38 20.64
C GLU A 34 17.31 -11.44 19.58
N HIS A 35 17.09 -10.18 19.97
CA HIS A 35 16.53 -9.16 19.10
C HIS A 35 17.49 -7.96 18.98
N VAL A 36 17.61 -7.40 17.79
CA VAL A 36 18.33 -6.16 17.52
C VAL A 36 17.41 -5.14 16.87
N VAL A 37 17.38 -3.92 17.40
CA VAL A 37 16.64 -2.80 16.82
C VAL A 37 17.61 -1.77 16.27
N ASN A 38 17.59 -1.56 14.98
CA ASN A 38 18.33 -0.50 14.30
C ASN A 38 17.59 0.82 14.43
N ALA A 39 17.97 1.61 15.43
CA ALA A 39 17.45 2.95 15.70
C ALA A 39 18.54 4.01 15.49
N ALA A 40 19.45 3.76 14.52
CA ALA A 40 20.69 4.52 14.35
C ALA A 40 20.53 5.83 13.55
N GLY A 41 19.30 6.26 13.24
CA GLY A 41 19.04 7.52 12.55
C GLY A 41 19.78 7.60 11.21
N CYS A 42 20.61 8.62 11.02
CA CYS A 42 21.39 8.81 9.80
C CYS A 42 22.43 7.70 9.53
N PHE A 43 22.81 6.92 10.55
CA PHE A 43 23.68 5.75 10.42
C PHE A 43 22.93 4.45 10.15
N ALA A 44 21.61 4.46 10.09
CA ALA A 44 20.83 3.23 9.95
C ALA A 44 21.17 2.40 8.69
N PRO A 45 21.49 3.00 7.52
CA PRO A 45 21.95 2.23 6.36
C PRO A 45 23.28 1.48 6.62
N GLU A 46 24.19 2.07 7.40
CA GLU A 46 25.47 1.46 7.77
C GLU A 46 25.26 0.26 8.69
N VAL A 47 24.42 0.42 9.72
CA VAL A 47 24.05 -0.67 10.62
C VAL A 47 23.33 -1.79 9.86
N GLY A 48 22.43 -1.46 8.94
CA GLY A 48 21.79 -2.46 8.07
C GLY A 48 22.79 -3.28 7.27
N ARG A 49 23.84 -2.64 6.72
CA ARG A 49 24.88 -3.35 5.96
C ARG A 49 25.67 -4.38 6.77
N MET A 50 25.82 -4.20 8.08
CA MET A 50 26.50 -5.18 8.95
C MET A 50 25.80 -6.55 8.91
N VAL A 51 24.50 -6.57 8.70
CA VAL A 51 23.66 -7.79 8.61
C VAL A 51 23.16 -8.10 7.19
N GLY A 52 23.68 -7.39 6.18
CA GLY A 52 23.22 -7.56 4.79
C GLY A 52 21.83 -7.00 4.49
N ALA A 53 21.26 -6.18 5.39
CA ALA A 53 19.94 -5.58 5.21
C ALA A 53 19.99 -4.32 4.35
N HIS A 54 18.99 -4.16 3.47
CA HIS A 54 18.74 -2.92 2.75
C HIS A 54 17.88 -1.99 3.60
N VAL A 55 18.38 -0.78 3.88
CA VAL A 55 17.65 0.26 4.61
C VAL A 55 17.52 1.47 3.68
N PRO A 56 16.35 1.70 3.06
CA PRO A 56 16.14 2.71 2.03
C PRO A 56 15.96 4.11 2.64
N ILE A 57 17.03 4.63 3.23
CA ILE A 57 17.09 5.97 3.82
C ILE A 57 18.17 6.79 3.13
N ILE A 58 17.88 8.05 2.87
CA ILE A 58 18.80 9.06 2.37
C ILE A 58 18.89 10.20 3.38
N ASN A 59 20.10 10.61 3.69
CA ASN A 59 20.36 11.79 4.49
C ASN A 59 20.37 13.02 3.58
N LEU A 60 19.65 14.06 3.99
CA LEU A 60 19.58 15.36 3.31
C LEU A 60 20.06 16.45 4.29
N GLU A 61 20.66 17.52 3.77
CA GLU A 61 20.89 18.72 4.55
C GLU A 61 19.58 19.48 4.72
N HIS A 62 19.23 19.76 5.97
CA HIS A 62 18.11 20.64 6.31
C HIS A 62 18.55 21.77 7.22
N GLN A 63 18.06 22.97 6.97
CA GLN A 63 18.43 24.12 7.76
C GLN A 63 17.22 24.96 8.17
N TYR A 64 17.36 25.60 9.31
CA TYR A 64 16.42 26.59 9.80
C TYR A 64 17.16 27.78 10.37
N LEU A 65 16.48 28.93 10.37
CA LEU A 65 16.99 30.19 10.86
C LEU A 65 16.31 30.52 12.20
N ILE A 66 17.09 31.04 13.16
CA ILE A 66 16.60 31.64 14.40
C ILE A 66 16.89 33.14 14.32
N THR A 67 15.87 33.94 14.60
CA THR A 67 15.98 35.41 14.63
C THR A 67 16.60 35.90 15.92
N GLU A 68 17.05 37.16 15.92
CA GLU A 68 17.27 37.88 17.16
C GLU A 68 15.97 38.07 17.95
N ASP A 69 16.09 38.43 19.22
CA ASP A 69 14.97 38.66 20.12
C ASP A 69 14.14 39.89 19.66
N HIS A 70 12.82 39.79 19.77
CA HIS A 70 11.92 40.90 19.46
C HIS A 70 10.97 41.20 20.62
N PRO A 71 10.72 42.50 20.97
CA PRO A 71 9.89 42.87 22.10
C PRO A 71 8.47 42.30 22.07
N ASP A 72 7.85 42.25 20.88
CA ASP A 72 6.48 41.73 20.73
C ASP A 72 6.40 40.24 21.01
N ILE A 73 7.42 39.47 20.64
CA ILE A 73 7.52 38.05 20.95
C ILE A 73 7.77 37.84 22.43
N ALA A 74 8.70 38.63 23.00
CA ALA A 74 8.97 38.60 24.46
C ALA A 74 7.77 38.98 25.33
N ALA A 75 6.84 39.80 24.82
CA ALA A 75 5.62 40.23 25.51
C ALA A 75 4.49 39.18 25.45
N LEU A 76 4.61 38.12 24.68
CA LEU A 76 3.56 37.09 24.57
C LEU A 76 3.35 36.38 25.89
N VAL A 77 2.10 36.32 26.37
CA VAL A 77 1.70 35.61 27.59
C VAL A 77 1.67 34.09 27.38
N LYS A 78 1.42 33.66 26.18
CA LYS A 78 1.41 32.25 25.77
C LYS A 78 2.33 32.07 24.59
N GLU A 79 3.05 30.97 24.57
CA GLU A 79 3.86 30.55 23.45
C GLU A 79 3.01 30.44 22.17
N MET A 80 3.58 30.89 21.06
CA MET A 80 2.94 30.78 19.76
C MET A 80 2.76 29.30 19.37
N PRO A 81 1.61 28.94 18.76
CA PRO A 81 1.47 27.62 18.14
C PRO A 81 2.48 27.48 17.00
N VAL A 82 2.98 26.25 16.80
CA VAL A 82 3.77 25.93 15.59
C VAL A 82 2.87 26.09 14.37
N THR A 83 3.28 26.97 13.48
CA THR A 83 2.58 27.23 12.22
C THR A 83 3.29 26.54 11.07
N ARG A 84 2.53 25.92 10.19
CA ARG A 84 3.02 25.39 8.91
C ARG A 84 2.26 26.05 7.79
N ASP A 85 2.98 26.49 6.78
CA ASP A 85 2.41 27.11 5.59
C ASP A 85 2.89 26.42 4.33
N SER A 86 1.93 25.97 3.49
CA SER A 86 2.23 25.27 2.25
C SER A 86 2.73 26.21 1.15
N THR A 87 2.33 27.48 1.16
CA THR A 87 2.75 28.47 0.17
C THR A 87 4.21 28.87 0.38
N ALA A 88 4.59 29.13 1.63
CA ALA A 88 5.97 29.38 2.02
C ALA A 88 6.82 28.10 2.08
N SER A 89 6.19 26.93 2.05
CA SER A 89 6.84 25.63 2.27
C SER A 89 7.70 25.64 3.54
N ALA A 90 7.18 26.18 4.64
CA ALA A 90 7.94 26.44 5.85
C ALA A 90 7.14 26.15 7.12
N TYR A 91 7.86 25.86 8.21
CA TYR A 91 7.32 25.94 9.55
C TYR A 91 7.89 27.14 10.29
N ILE A 92 7.06 27.74 11.16
CA ILE A 92 7.38 28.92 11.96
C ILE A 92 6.97 28.61 13.38
N CYS A 93 7.84 28.88 14.34
CA CYS A 93 7.53 28.76 15.76
C CYS A 93 8.31 29.81 16.57
N GLN A 94 7.88 30.00 17.82
CA GLN A 94 8.62 30.81 18.78
C GLN A 94 9.86 30.05 19.26
N GLU A 95 11.00 30.74 19.34
CA GLU A 95 12.23 30.23 19.92
C GLU A 95 12.78 31.27 20.90
N GLY A 96 12.56 31.03 22.19
CA GLY A 96 12.85 32.00 23.23
C GLY A 96 12.04 33.30 23.05
N ASN A 97 12.73 34.45 22.90
CA ASN A 97 12.11 35.76 22.59
C ASN A 97 12.14 36.11 21.11
N GLY A 98 12.54 35.20 20.26
CA GLY A 98 12.57 35.36 18.81
C GLY A 98 11.71 34.34 18.09
N LEU A 99 11.89 34.24 16.77
CA LEU A 99 11.22 33.30 15.89
C LEU A 99 12.22 32.32 15.29
N LEU A 100 11.72 31.11 15.03
CA LEU A 100 12.41 30.11 14.25
C LEU A 100 11.61 29.89 12.97
N VAL A 101 12.30 29.85 11.81
CA VAL A 101 11.71 29.52 10.51
C VAL A 101 12.54 28.48 9.80
N GLY A 102 11.90 27.37 9.41
CA GLY A 102 12.56 26.26 8.70
C GLY A 102 11.81 25.91 7.43
N PRO A 103 12.29 26.38 6.27
CA PRO A 103 11.72 26.02 4.99
C PRO A 103 12.21 24.65 4.51
N TYR A 104 11.38 23.99 3.72
CA TYR A 104 11.74 22.83 2.90
C TYR A 104 11.90 23.31 1.46
N GLU A 105 13.14 23.58 1.09
CA GLU A 105 13.48 24.32 -0.13
C GLU A 105 13.29 23.46 -1.39
N THR A 106 12.40 23.84 -2.26
CA THR A 106 12.26 23.27 -3.60
C THR A 106 13.50 23.59 -4.43
N ARG A 107 14.12 22.61 -5.06
CA ARG A 107 15.38 22.70 -5.82
C ARG A 107 16.60 23.11 -4.96
N GLY A 108 16.48 23.06 -3.64
CA GLY A 108 17.56 23.41 -2.72
C GLY A 108 18.11 22.21 -1.93
N SER A 109 17.43 21.07 -1.99
CA SER A 109 17.77 19.86 -1.25
C SER A 109 19.16 19.33 -1.64
N LYS A 110 19.97 19.00 -0.63
CA LYS A 110 21.32 18.47 -0.82
C LYS A 110 21.46 17.11 -0.16
N PRO A 111 21.48 16.00 -0.95
CA PRO A 111 21.82 14.68 -0.42
C PRO A 111 23.23 14.66 0.19
N TRP A 112 23.35 14.10 1.38
CA TRP A 112 24.58 14.04 2.14
C TRP A 112 24.95 12.60 2.49
N ALA A 113 26.25 12.34 2.60
CA ALA A 113 26.82 11.02 2.93
C ALA A 113 26.32 9.87 2.03
N ILE A 114 26.02 10.17 0.76
CA ILE A 114 25.50 9.17 -0.20
C ILE A 114 26.46 8.01 -0.49
N LYS A 115 27.76 8.17 -0.19
CA LYS A 115 28.77 7.11 -0.32
C LYS A 115 28.96 6.29 0.95
N GLY A 116 28.30 6.67 2.03
CA GLY A 116 28.38 6.11 3.38
C GLY A 116 28.69 7.19 4.41
N MET A 117 28.25 6.94 5.64
CA MET A 117 28.54 7.82 6.77
C MET A 117 29.97 7.65 7.27
N ASP A 118 30.59 8.77 7.64
CA ASP A 118 31.81 8.72 8.46
C ASP A 118 31.42 8.41 9.92
N TRP A 119 31.89 7.29 10.43
CA TRP A 119 31.62 6.89 11.82
C TRP A 119 32.16 7.87 12.88
N ASN A 120 33.05 8.81 12.50
CA ASN A 120 33.55 9.86 13.37
C ASN A 120 32.64 11.12 13.34
N PHE A 121 31.64 11.18 12.48
CA PHE A 121 30.68 12.29 12.48
C PHE A 121 29.91 12.27 13.80
N ASP A 122 30.17 13.26 14.68
CA ASP A 122 29.53 13.40 16.00
C ASP A 122 29.34 14.88 16.33
N ARG A 123 28.08 15.26 16.57
CA ARG A 123 27.69 16.62 16.99
C ARG A 123 28.15 17.75 16.07
N GLU A 124 28.37 17.44 14.82
CA GLU A 124 28.76 18.41 13.81
C GLU A 124 27.51 18.99 13.14
N LEU A 125 27.56 20.28 12.87
CA LEU A 125 26.60 20.98 12.04
C LEU A 125 27.30 21.45 10.78
N PHE A 126 26.54 21.56 9.70
CA PHE A 126 27.03 22.12 8.46
C PHE A 126 27.05 23.64 8.52
N ALA A 127 27.83 24.29 7.65
CA ALA A 127 27.77 25.72 7.50
C ALA A 127 26.36 26.17 7.09
N GLY A 128 25.88 27.23 7.70
CA GLY A 128 24.60 27.86 7.32
C GLY A 128 24.69 28.49 5.92
N ASP A 129 23.64 28.33 5.13
CA ASP A 129 23.54 28.86 3.76
C ASP A 129 22.31 29.77 3.64
N LEU A 130 22.48 31.02 4.03
CA LEU A 130 21.40 32.00 3.98
C LEU A 130 20.90 32.25 2.55
N VAL A 131 21.79 32.20 1.57
CA VAL A 131 21.42 32.43 0.16
C VAL A 131 20.45 31.37 -0.31
N ARG A 132 20.64 30.11 0.12
CA ARG A 132 19.72 29.01 -0.16
C ARG A 132 18.35 29.22 0.48
N LEU A 133 18.27 29.84 1.67
CA LEU A 133 17.02 30.09 2.39
C LEU A 133 16.24 31.31 1.86
N MET A 134 16.91 32.31 1.31
CA MET A 134 16.30 33.61 0.99
C MET A 134 14.97 33.54 0.20
N PRO A 135 14.83 32.73 -0.87
CA PRO A 135 13.57 32.72 -1.63
C PRO A 135 12.34 32.28 -0.81
N TRP A 136 12.54 31.50 0.24
CA TRP A 136 11.48 31.04 1.15
C TRP A 136 11.29 32.00 2.32
N LEU A 137 12.37 32.63 2.79
CA LEU A 137 12.29 33.68 3.82
C LEU A 137 11.51 34.90 3.32
N GLU A 138 11.68 35.31 2.07
CA GLU A 138 10.91 36.36 1.44
C GLU A 138 9.38 36.06 1.49
N ARG A 139 8.99 34.82 1.21
CA ARG A 139 7.59 34.38 1.36
C ARG A 139 7.13 34.35 2.81
N CYS A 140 8.01 33.97 3.74
CA CYS A 140 7.69 34.03 5.17
C CYS A 140 7.52 35.46 5.68
N MET A 141 8.26 36.44 5.14
CA MET A 141 8.11 37.87 5.44
C MET A 141 6.73 38.40 5.01
N GLU A 142 6.21 37.96 3.87
CA GLU A 142 4.84 38.27 3.42
C GLU A 142 3.77 37.78 4.42
N LEU A 143 3.99 36.63 5.06
CA LEU A 143 3.06 36.03 6.03
C LEU A 143 3.21 36.61 7.43
N VAL A 144 4.45 36.84 7.86
CA VAL A 144 4.83 37.35 9.17
C VAL A 144 5.77 38.53 9.00
N PRO A 145 5.23 39.76 8.87
CA PRO A 145 6.04 40.95 8.59
C PRO A 145 7.16 41.22 9.58
N LEU A 146 7.06 40.69 10.80
CA LEU A 146 8.11 40.78 11.81
C LEU A 146 9.47 40.25 11.31
N PHE A 147 9.51 39.32 10.38
CA PHE A 147 10.77 38.84 9.79
C PHE A 147 11.54 39.91 9.00
N GLU A 148 10.90 40.99 8.58
CA GLU A 148 11.55 42.15 7.95
C GLU A 148 12.28 43.03 8.97
N GLU A 149 11.85 43.00 10.24
CA GLU A 149 12.32 43.88 11.30
C GLU A 149 13.43 43.27 12.17
N VAL A 150 13.60 41.94 12.12
CA VAL A 150 14.54 41.23 12.99
C VAL A 150 15.81 40.78 12.27
N GLY A 151 16.91 40.80 12.98
CA GLY A 151 18.17 40.25 12.52
C GLY A 151 18.22 38.71 12.61
N VAL A 152 19.20 38.11 11.91
CA VAL A 152 19.50 36.69 11.97
C VAL A 152 20.44 36.42 13.14
N LYS A 153 20.00 35.67 14.14
CA LYS A 153 20.82 35.24 15.27
C LYS A 153 21.73 34.09 14.89
N THR A 154 21.16 33.06 14.24
CA THR A 154 21.91 31.88 13.80
C THR A 154 21.15 31.10 12.74
N ILE A 155 21.91 30.33 11.95
CA ILE A 155 21.37 29.30 11.05
C ILE A 155 21.89 27.97 11.54
N ILE A 156 20.99 27.04 11.79
CA ILE A 156 21.30 25.65 12.11
C ILE A 156 21.11 24.84 10.85
N ASN A 157 22.16 24.14 10.41
CA ASN A 157 22.14 23.25 9.26
C ASN A 157 22.67 21.87 9.68
N GLY A 158 21.88 20.82 9.44
CA GLY A 158 22.24 19.47 9.86
C GLY A 158 21.60 18.39 9.00
N PRO A 159 21.99 17.12 9.18
CA PRO A 159 21.41 16.03 8.44
C PRO A 159 20.05 15.63 8.98
N ILE A 160 19.11 15.41 8.06
CA ILE A 160 17.83 14.74 8.35
C ILE A 160 17.68 13.53 7.46
N THR A 161 16.92 12.52 7.92
CA THR A 161 16.70 11.27 7.20
C THR A 161 15.38 11.30 6.45
N HIS A 162 15.40 10.85 5.19
CA HIS A 162 14.20 10.69 4.38
C HIS A 162 14.14 9.28 3.79
N THR A 163 12.96 8.70 3.81
CA THR A 163 12.58 7.50 3.06
C THR A 163 12.02 7.89 1.69
N PRO A 164 11.85 6.96 0.75
CA PRO A 164 11.28 7.28 -0.57
C PRO A 164 9.82 7.76 -0.56
N ASP A 165 9.08 7.54 0.53
CA ASP A 165 7.66 7.87 0.70
C ASP A 165 7.35 8.77 1.90
N ASP A 166 8.37 9.27 2.59
CA ASP A 166 8.33 10.07 3.82
C ASP A 166 7.81 9.36 5.08
N ASN A 167 7.30 8.15 4.97
CA ASN A 167 6.90 7.38 6.13
C ASN A 167 8.11 6.72 6.79
N PHE A 168 8.07 6.57 8.10
CA PHE A 168 9.15 5.93 8.86
C PHE A 168 9.36 4.47 8.44
N LEU A 169 10.50 3.90 8.78
CA LEU A 169 10.77 2.47 8.70
C LEU A 169 10.68 1.88 10.10
N VAL A 170 9.59 1.19 10.37
CA VAL A 170 9.29 0.57 11.67
C VAL A 170 8.88 -0.87 11.45
N GLY A 171 9.43 -1.79 12.25
CA GLY A 171 9.05 -3.20 12.17
C GLY A 171 10.16 -4.12 11.68
N PRO A 172 9.81 -5.38 11.36
CA PRO A 172 10.79 -6.39 10.98
C PRO A 172 11.48 -6.06 9.65
N VAL A 173 12.71 -6.51 9.51
CA VAL A 173 13.49 -6.38 8.29
C VAL A 173 13.36 -7.64 7.45
N ALA A 174 13.11 -7.46 6.16
CA ALA A 174 12.95 -8.57 5.23
C ALA A 174 14.16 -9.52 5.22
N GLY A 175 13.89 -10.82 5.27
CA GLY A 175 14.92 -11.86 5.22
C GLY A 175 15.74 -12.05 6.51
N LEU A 176 15.46 -11.29 7.57
CA LEU A 176 16.12 -11.40 8.86
C LEU A 176 15.11 -11.74 9.97
N THR A 177 15.49 -12.68 10.82
CA THR A 177 14.71 -13.03 12.01
C THR A 177 15.15 -12.16 13.18
N ASN A 178 14.19 -11.52 13.88
CA ASN A 178 14.44 -10.70 15.07
C ASN A 178 15.39 -9.50 14.85
N PHE A 179 15.54 -9.05 13.61
CA PHE A 179 16.19 -7.77 13.30
C PHE A 179 15.12 -6.76 12.86
N TRP A 180 15.15 -5.57 13.47
CA TRP A 180 14.08 -4.60 13.38
C TRP A 180 14.61 -3.23 12.98
N ASN A 181 13.86 -2.47 12.22
CA ASN A 181 14.11 -1.06 11.99
C ASN A 181 13.18 -0.18 12.85
N MET A 182 13.72 0.89 13.39
CA MET A 182 12.98 1.99 14.00
C MET A 182 13.69 3.30 13.65
N THR A 183 13.54 3.74 12.39
CA THR A 183 14.34 4.80 11.79
C THR A 183 13.60 5.53 10.67
N GLY A 184 14.26 6.46 9.97
CA GLY A 184 13.68 7.22 8.85
C GLY A 184 12.80 8.38 9.30
N ALA A 185 12.80 8.72 10.59
CA ALA A 185 12.03 9.84 11.13
C ALA A 185 12.82 11.14 10.98
N SER A 186 12.36 12.04 10.13
CA SER A 186 12.83 13.43 10.08
C SER A 186 12.27 14.27 11.23
N ILE A 187 11.15 13.83 11.85
CA ILE A 187 10.44 14.55 12.90
C ILE A 187 10.48 13.75 14.21
N GLY A 188 11.16 14.28 15.22
CA GLY A 188 11.33 13.64 16.52
C GLY A 188 10.06 13.42 17.34
N ILE A 189 8.97 14.13 17.05
CA ILE A 189 7.71 14.05 17.81
C ILE A 189 7.01 12.69 17.71
N ALA A 190 7.27 11.90 16.68
CA ALA A 190 6.68 10.57 16.51
C ALA A 190 7.32 9.48 17.40
N GLN A 191 8.46 9.76 18.04
CA GLN A 191 9.30 8.75 18.71
C GLN A 191 8.57 7.99 19.83
N GLY A 192 7.75 8.68 20.62
CA GLY A 192 7.02 8.06 21.73
C GLY A 192 6.01 6.99 21.29
N GLY A 193 5.19 7.30 20.30
CA GLY A 193 4.20 6.37 19.74
C GLY A 193 4.86 5.19 19.05
N ILE A 194 5.88 5.44 18.23
CA ILE A 194 6.62 4.39 17.50
C ILE A 194 7.24 3.37 18.47
N GLY A 195 7.82 3.84 19.59
CA GLY A 195 8.41 2.96 20.61
C GLY A 195 7.38 2.01 21.24
N LYS A 196 6.14 2.49 21.49
CA LYS A 196 5.04 1.64 21.99
C LYS A 196 4.72 0.52 20.99
N TYR A 197 4.47 0.87 19.74
CA TYR A 197 4.06 -0.11 18.72
C TYR A 197 5.19 -1.06 18.34
N MET A 198 6.44 -0.60 18.31
CA MET A 198 7.59 -1.49 18.16
C MET A 198 7.66 -2.52 19.28
N ALA A 199 7.47 -2.10 20.55
CA ALA A 199 7.47 -3.03 21.68
C ALA A 199 6.33 -4.05 21.59
N GLN A 200 5.12 -3.62 21.21
CA GLN A 200 4.00 -4.53 20.95
C GLN A 200 4.34 -5.55 19.86
N TRP A 201 4.90 -5.08 18.74
CA TRP A 201 5.24 -5.95 17.62
C TRP A 201 6.31 -6.98 18.00
N MET A 202 7.36 -6.57 18.73
CA MET A 202 8.41 -7.49 19.19
C MET A 202 7.91 -8.52 20.20
N VAL A 203 6.98 -8.12 21.10
CA VAL A 203 6.50 -9.02 22.19
C VAL A 203 5.36 -9.92 21.73
N HIS A 204 4.47 -9.40 20.87
CA HIS A 204 3.23 -10.09 20.50
C HIS A 204 3.21 -10.54 19.01
N GLY A 205 4.27 -10.25 18.24
CA GLY A 205 4.32 -10.52 16.80
C GLY A 205 3.45 -9.60 15.94
N GLN A 206 2.74 -8.67 16.56
CA GLN A 206 1.76 -7.78 15.92
C GLN A 206 1.47 -6.53 16.75
N THR A 207 0.83 -5.56 16.16
CA THR A 207 0.42 -4.31 16.82
C THR A 207 -1.10 -4.20 16.93
N GLU A 208 -1.59 -3.33 17.80
CA GLU A 208 -3.02 -3.00 17.91
C GLU A 208 -3.51 -2.07 16.79
N LEU A 209 -2.59 -1.42 16.07
CA LEU A 209 -2.88 -0.53 14.93
C LEU A 209 -2.27 -1.09 13.65
N ASN A 210 -2.86 -0.71 12.52
CA ASN A 210 -2.31 -1.01 11.21
C ASN A 210 -0.99 -0.25 11.00
N MET A 211 0.12 -0.98 10.92
CA MET A 211 1.46 -0.43 10.71
C MET A 211 1.94 -0.57 9.27
N ALA A 212 1.10 -0.99 8.33
CA ALA A 212 1.50 -1.30 6.95
C ALA A 212 2.21 -0.13 6.24
N SER A 213 1.78 1.10 6.47
CA SER A 213 2.43 2.29 5.90
C SER A 213 3.82 2.57 6.47
N LEU A 214 4.15 2.02 7.63
CA LEU A 214 5.44 2.16 8.31
C LEU A 214 6.30 0.91 8.20
N ASP A 215 5.72 -0.24 7.83
CA ASP A 215 6.41 -1.53 7.77
C ASP A 215 7.63 -1.45 6.85
N SER A 216 8.81 -1.81 7.38
CA SER A 216 10.06 -1.79 6.61
C SER A 216 10.01 -2.66 5.35
N ARG A 217 9.17 -3.71 5.35
CA ARG A 217 9.00 -4.66 4.26
C ARG A 217 8.20 -4.14 3.07
N ARG A 218 7.65 -2.90 3.15
CA ARG A 218 7.00 -2.25 2.00
C ARG A 218 7.99 -1.88 0.89
N PHE A 219 9.29 -1.82 1.21
CA PHE A 219 10.38 -1.67 0.25
C PHE A 219 11.17 -2.97 0.11
N GLY A 220 11.44 -3.35 -1.13
CA GLY A 220 12.29 -4.48 -1.46
C GLY A 220 13.61 -4.04 -2.10
N PRO A 221 14.42 -5.00 -2.58
CA PRO A 221 15.68 -4.71 -3.28
C PRO A 221 15.51 -3.82 -4.52
N TRP A 222 14.29 -3.75 -5.07
CA TRP A 222 13.94 -2.86 -6.19
C TRP A 222 14.08 -1.36 -5.85
N ALA A 223 13.94 -0.99 -4.58
CA ALA A 223 14.15 0.38 -4.10
C ALA A 223 15.66 0.68 -4.01
N ASP A 224 16.34 0.71 -5.16
CA ASP A 224 17.76 0.92 -5.25
C ASP A 224 18.18 2.33 -4.77
N LYS A 225 19.47 2.54 -4.65
CA LYS A 225 20.01 3.80 -4.13
C LYS A 225 19.64 5.01 -5.00
N LYS A 226 19.60 4.84 -6.32
CA LYS A 226 19.22 5.92 -7.25
C LYS A 226 17.76 6.31 -7.05
N TYR A 227 16.89 5.33 -6.97
CA TYR A 227 15.47 5.52 -6.65
C TYR A 227 15.31 6.24 -5.31
N CYS A 228 15.96 5.74 -4.25
CA CYS A 228 15.87 6.33 -2.91
C CYS A 228 16.33 7.80 -2.88
N ILE A 229 17.44 8.15 -3.54
CA ILE A 229 17.91 9.54 -3.62
C ILE A 229 16.87 10.42 -4.33
N THR A 230 16.40 9.99 -5.49
CA THR A 230 15.48 10.78 -6.31
C THR A 230 14.15 11.01 -5.59
N ARG A 231 13.62 9.96 -4.94
CA ARG A 231 12.38 10.03 -4.18
C ARG A 231 12.52 10.83 -2.88
N ALA A 232 13.64 10.68 -2.16
CA ALA A 232 13.89 11.45 -0.94
C ALA A 232 14.00 12.96 -1.23
N ILE A 233 14.62 13.35 -2.34
CA ILE A 233 14.65 14.74 -2.79
C ILE A 233 13.24 15.27 -3.07
N GLU A 234 12.46 14.55 -3.88
CA GLU A 234 11.08 14.92 -4.19
C GLU A 234 10.23 15.04 -2.91
N SER A 235 10.36 14.08 -2.00
CA SER A 235 9.66 14.05 -0.73
C SER A 235 10.04 15.24 0.17
N TYR A 236 11.32 15.56 0.26
CA TYR A 236 11.79 16.76 0.98
C TYR A 236 11.17 18.04 0.41
N GLU A 237 11.26 18.21 -0.91
CA GLU A 237 10.79 19.42 -1.59
C GLU A 237 9.25 19.60 -1.53
N ARG A 238 8.53 18.52 -1.25
CA ARG A 238 7.06 18.48 -1.15
C ARG A 238 6.52 18.30 0.28
N MET A 239 7.38 18.44 1.30
CA MET A 239 7.01 18.19 2.71
C MET A 239 5.73 18.92 3.13
N TYR A 240 5.49 20.11 2.62
CA TYR A 240 4.31 20.94 2.91
C TYR A 240 3.40 21.19 1.71
N ALA A 241 3.64 20.49 0.60
CA ALA A 241 2.75 20.61 -0.55
C ALA A 241 1.38 20.00 -0.25
N SER A 242 0.31 20.66 -0.66
CA SER A 242 -1.02 20.07 -0.68
C SER A 242 -1.10 19.12 -1.86
N ALA A 243 -1.25 17.83 -1.59
CA ALA A 243 -1.42 16.81 -2.62
C ALA A 243 -2.89 16.58 -2.91
N SER A 244 -3.26 16.44 -4.18
CA SER A 244 -4.58 15.92 -4.56
C SER A 244 -4.60 14.38 -4.48
N PRO A 245 -5.76 13.75 -4.34
CA PRO A 245 -5.86 12.28 -4.33
C PRO A 245 -5.38 11.62 -5.63
N THR A 246 -5.39 12.37 -6.74
CA THR A 246 -4.96 11.91 -8.06
C THR A 246 -3.51 12.24 -8.37
N GLU A 247 -2.78 12.84 -7.43
CA GLU A 247 -1.38 13.20 -7.62
C GLU A 247 -0.53 12.00 -8.02
N ASN A 248 0.20 12.14 -9.10
CA ASN A 248 1.06 11.11 -9.64
C ASN A 248 2.51 11.59 -9.67
N ARG A 249 3.26 11.34 -8.58
CA ARG A 249 4.64 11.79 -8.41
C ARG A 249 5.55 11.22 -9.51
N PRO A 250 6.24 12.06 -10.30
CA PRO A 250 6.97 11.60 -11.49
C PRO A 250 8.38 11.08 -11.22
N HIS A 251 9.00 11.45 -10.09
CA HIS A 251 10.41 11.17 -9.85
C HIS A 251 10.68 9.70 -9.48
N GLY A 252 11.83 9.18 -9.91
CA GLY A 252 12.24 7.81 -9.63
C GLY A 252 11.48 6.74 -10.42
N ARG A 253 10.77 7.12 -11.48
CA ARG A 253 9.94 6.24 -12.30
C ARG A 253 10.50 6.09 -13.72
N PRO A 254 10.23 4.95 -14.39
CA PRO A 254 9.67 3.72 -13.83
C PRO A 254 10.72 2.96 -13.01
N ILE A 255 10.31 2.14 -12.01
CA ILE A 255 11.22 1.29 -11.23
C ILE A 255 10.89 -0.19 -11.35
N ARG A 256 9.62 -0.59 -11.22
CA ARG A 256 9.14 -1.96 -11.47
C ARG A 256 8.10 -1.90 -12.59
N THR A 257 8.29 -2.70 -13.63
CA THR A 257 7.40 -2.70 -14.80
C THR A 257 7.07 -4.12 -15.22
N SER A 258 5.88 -4.31 -15.78
CA SER A 258 5.60 -5.51 -16.56
C SER A 258 6.27 -5.43 -17.94
N SER A 259 6.35 -6.56 -18.64
CA SER A 259 6.78 -6.55 -20.05
C SER A 259 5.79 -5.79 -20.96
N LEU A 260 4.53 -5.61 -20.54
CA LEU A 260 3.54 -4.80 -21.27
C LEU A 260 3.69 -3.29 -21.07
N HIS A 261 4.48 -2.82 -20.12
CA HIS A 261 4.57 -1.38 -19.78
C HIS A 261 4.82 -0.50 -21.01
N THR A 262 5.80 -0.86 -21.87
CA THR A 262 6.11 -0.10 -23.08
C THR A 262 4.96 -0.15 -24.10
N VAL A 263 4.31 -1.31 -24.23
CA VAL A 263 3.16 -1.48 -25.13
C VAL A 263 1.99 -0.61 -24.67
N MET A 264 1.71 -0.60 -23.36
CA MET A 264 0.66 0.25 -22.76
C MET A 264 0.99 1.74 -22.92
N ALA A 265 2.24 2.13 -22.70
CA ALA A 265 2.67 3.52 -22.91
C ALA A 265 2.51 3.98 -24.36
N GLN A 266 2.78 3.10 -25.35
CA GLN A 266 2.54 3.38 -26.79
C GLN A 266 1.05 3.50 -27.12
N LYS A 267 0.18 2.96 -26.29
CA LYS A 267 -1.29 3.11 -26.36
C LYS A 267 -1.81 4.25 -25.50
N ASP A 268 -0.95 5.18 -25.12
CA ASP A 268 -1.30 6.35 -24.34
C ASP A 268 -1.81 6.04 -22.91
N ALA A 269 -1.38 4.93 -22.29
CA ALA A 269 -1.71 4.65 -20.90
C ALA A 269 -1.09 5.70 -19.96
N VAL A 270 -1.89 6.22 -19.06
CA VAL A 270 -1.42 6.98 -17.89
C VAL A 270 -1.14 5.98 -16.77
N HIS A 271 0.11 5.92 -16.31
CA HIS A 271 0.51 4.97 -15.28
C HIS A 271 0.51 5.61 -13.89
N PHE A 272 0.16 4.84 -12.88
CA PHE A 272 0.39 5.16 -11.48
C PHE A 272 1.24 4.07 -10.81
N VAL A 273 1.82 4.39 -9.65
CA VAL A 273 2.72 3.47 -8.95
C VAL A 273 2.04 2.86 -7.72
N SER A 274 2.12 1.54 -7.60
CA SER A 274 1.74 0.82 -6.40
C SER A 274 2.88 -0.12 -5.98
N ALA A 275 3.46 0.07 -4.79
CA ALA A 275 4.63 -0.68 -4.30
C ALA A 275 5.79 -0.72 -5.30
N GLY A 276 6.08 0.41 -5.92
CA GLY A 276 7.09 0.56 -6.98
C GLY A 276 6.65 0.05 -8.36
N PHE A 277 5.55 -0.68 -8.48
CA PHE A 277 5.09 -1.29 -9.72
C PHE A 277 4.21 -0.32 -10.52
N GLU A 278 4.54 -0.12 -11.81
CA GLU A 278 3.79 0.71 -12.75
C GLU A 278 2.54 -0.03 -13.23
N LYS A 279 1.37 0.60 -13.06
CA LYS A 279 0.09 0.05 -13.50
C LYS A 279 -0.65 1.07 -14.37
N PRO A 280 -1.32 0.67 -15.46
CA PRO A 280 -2.18 1.58 -16.22
C PRO A 280 -3.34 2.06 -15.31
N ALA A 281 -3.50 3.36 -15.15
CA ALA A 281 -4.60 3.97 -14.42
C ALA A 281 -5.82 4.15 -15.32
N TRP A 282 -5.62 4.71 -16.50
CA TRP A 282 -6.58 4.95 -17.57
C TRP A 282 -5.85 5.20 -18.89
N PHE A 283 -6.55 5.25 -20.02
CA PHE A 283 -5.96 5.44 -21.35
C PHE A 283 -6.41 6.77 -21.94
N LYS A 284 -5.47 7.59 -22.42
CA LYS A 284 -5.78 8.87 -23.07
C LYS A 284 -6.55 8.65 -24.38
N THR A 285 -7.43 9.57 -24.71
CA THR A 285 -8.15 9.62 -25.98
C THR A 285 -7.67 10.79 -26.84
N GLU A 286 -8.17 10.92 -28.06
CA GLU A 286 -7.86 12.09 -28.89
C GLU A 286 -8.29 13.41 -28.25
N SER A 287 -9.41 13.41 -27.51
CA SER A 287 -10.01 14.59 -26.86
C SER A 287 -9.53 14.83 -25.45
N ILE A 288 -9.06 13.80 -24.72
CA ILE A 288 -8.65 13.88 -23.31
C ILE A 288 -7.23 13.36 -23.19
N ARG A 289 -6.26 14.28 -23.10
CA ARG A 289 -4.81 13.96 -23.06
C ARG A 289 -4.18 14.16 -21.69
N GLU A 290 -4.78 14.96 -20.83
CA GLU A 290 -4.28 15.31 -19.51
C GLU A 290 -5.43 15.32 -18.51
N GLU A 291 -5.13 15.20 -17.25
CA GLU A 291 -6.08 15.30 -16.14
C GLU A 291 -5.67 16.41 -15.18
N SER A 292 -6.66 17.12 -14.65
CA SER A 292 -6.47 18.11 -13.61
C SER A 292 -6.31 17.46 -12.25
N GLU A 293 -5.38 17.96 -11.43
CA GLU A 293 -5.29 17.59 -10.01
C GLU A 293 -6.42 18.26 -9.24
N THR A 294 -7.39 17.47 -8.77
CA THR A 294 -8.57 17.97 -8.07
C THR A 294 -9.12 16.96 -7.06
N TRP A 295 -9.96 17.44 -6.14
CA TRP A 295 -10.72 16.62 -5.18
C TRP A 295 -12.11 16.20 -5.70
N THR A 296 -12.43 16.56 -6.93
CA THR A 296 -13.67 16.21 -7.61
C THR A 296 -13.37 15.38 -8.87
N HIS A 297 -14.40 14.99 -9.61
CA HIS A 297 -14.20 14.34 -10.90
C HIS A 297 -13.43 15.25 -11.85
N ASN A 298 -12.40 14.72 -12.49
CA ASN A 298 -11.60 15.38 -13.51
C ASN A 298 -11.89 14.82 -14.91
N GLU A 299 -11.08 15.22 -15.89
CA GLU A 299 -11.28 14.84 -17.29
C GLU A 299 -11.21 13.32 -17.50
N ALA A 300 -10.39 12.60 -16.74
CA ALA A 300 -10.26 11.15 -16.84
C ALA A 300 -11.57 10.41 -16.48
N HIS A 301 -12.48 11.06 -15.72
CA HIS A 301 -13.77 10.45 -15.33
C HIS A 301 -14.58 9.97 -16.54
N ALA A 302 -14.63 10.75 -17.62
CA ALA A 302 -15.36 10.40 -18.83
C ALA A 302 -14.72 9.19 -19.53
N VAL A 303 -13.40 9.12 -19.58
CA VAL A 303 -12.67 7.98 -20.18
C VAL A 303 -12.87 6.71 -19.37
N VAL A 304 -12.80 6.79 -18.05
CA VAL A 304 -13.04 5.64 -17.17
C VAL A 304 -14.47 5.11 -17.32
N ALA A 305 -15.45 6.01 -17.58
CA ALA A 305 -16.81 5.59 -17.89
C ALA A 305 -16.88 4.76 -19.19
N GLU A 306 -16.17 5.18 -20.24
CA GLU A 306 -16.09 4.44 -21.51
C GLU A 306 -15.39 3.09 -21.33
N GLU A 307 -14.31 3.02 -20.54
CA GLU A 307 -13.62 1.78 -20.20
C GLU A 307 -14.56 0.80 -19.46
N CYS A 308 -15.31 1.27 -18.48
CA CYS A 308 -16.31 0.46 -17.77
C CYS A 308 -17.42 -0.03 -18.71
N ALA A 309 -17.88 0.84 -19.61
CA ALA A 309 -18.91 0.48 -20.60
C ALA A 309 -18.41 -0.57 -21.60
N ALA A 310 -17.13 -0.52 -22.02
CA ALA A 310 -16.52 -1.53 -22.87
C ALA A 310 -16.49 -2.91 -22.19
N VAL A 311 -16.09 -2.97 -20.92
CA VAL A 311 -16.12 -4.21 -20.14
C VAL A 311 -17.53 -4.76 -20.00
N GLN A 312 -18.51 -3.90 -19.72
CA GLN A 312 -19.92 -4.30 -19.53
C GLN A 312 -20.56 -4.80 -20.82
N ASN A 313 -20.32 -4.14 -21.96
CA ASN A 313 -21.07 -4.37 -23.18
C ASN A 313 -20.39 -5.37 -24.13
N THR A 314 -19.06 -5.45 -24.08
CA THR A 314 -18.24 -6.26 -24.97
C THR A 314 -17.16 -7.04 -24.21
N CYS A 315 -15.97 -6.50 -24.11
CA CYS A 315 -14.87 -7.11 -23.37
C CYS A 315 -13.77 -6.08 -23.10
N GLY A 316 -13.17 -6.16 -21.93
CA GLY A 316 -11.99 -5.41 -21.58
C GLY A 316 -10.79 -6.29 -21.26
N ILE A 317 -9.58 -5.76 -21.47
CA ILE A 317 -8.32 -6.39 -21.09
C ILE A 317 -7.48 -5.39 -20.26
N THR A 318 -6.85 -5.88 -19.20
CA THR A 318 -5.93 -5.06 -18.38
C THR A 318 -4.75 -5.86 -17.89
N ASP A 319 -3.62 -5.18 -17.71
CA ASP A 319 -2.39 -5.76 -17.16
C ASP A 319 -2.52 -5.97 -15.64
N ILE A 320 -2.48 -7.23 -15.21
CA ILE A 320 -2.47 -7.64 -13.80
C ILE A 320 -1.15 -8.26 -13.36
N SER A 321 -0.06 -8.03 -14.11
CA SER A 321 1.27 -8.55 -13.77
C SER A 321 1.73 -8.14 -12.37
N GLY A 322 1.38 -6.93 -11.95
CA GLY A 322 1.66 -6.42 -10.61
C GLY A 322 0.80 -7.07 -9.51
N THR A 323 0.86 -8.39 -9.38
CA THR A 323 0.32 -9.20 -8.27
C THR A 323 1.44 -10.04 -7.65
N ALA A 324 1.41 -10.26 -6.33
CA ALA A 324 2.30 -11.20 -5.67
C ALA A 324 1.90 -12.63 -6.03
N LYS A 325 2.86 -13.49 -6.38
CA LYS A 325 2.63 -14.86 -6.82
C LYS A 325 3.58 -15.80 -6.09
N PHE A 326 3.02 -16.74 -5.35
CA PHE A 326 3.79 -17.73 -4.60
C PHE A 326 3.40 -19.13 -5.03
N ARG A 327 4.39 -20.01 -5.11
CA ARG A 327 4.21 -21.44 -5.32
C ARG A 327 4.56 -22.17 -4.02
N VAL A 328 3.65 -22.99 -3.54
CA VAL A 328 3.85 -23.87 -2.35
C VAL A 328 3.79 -25.29 -2.83
N THR A 329 4.90 -26.01 -2.69
CA THR A 329 5.04 -27.42 -3.12
C THR A 329 5.58 -28.29 -1.99
N GLY A 330 5.24 -29.57 -2.03
CA GLY A 330 5.72 -30.56 -1.09
C GLY A 330 4.59 -31.43 -0.51
N PRO A 331 4.95 -32.56 0.13
CA PRO A 331 3.97 -33.52 0.65
C PRO A 331 3.04 -32.92 1.70
N ASP A 332 3.50 -31.89 2.43
CA ASP A 332 2.71 -31.23 3.48
C ASP A 332 2.05 -29.91 3.00
N ALA A 333 2.09 -29.58 1.69
CA ALA A 333 1.59 -28.31 1.17
C ALA A 333 0.13 -28.02 1.55
N TYR A 334 -0.74 -29.04 1.45
CA TYR A 334 -2.14 -28.90 1.87
C TYR A 334 -2.26 -28.62 3.38
N ALA A 335 -1.60 -29.41 4.24
CA ALA A 335 -1.70 -29.29 5.69
C ALA A 335 -1.13 -27.95 6.19
N PHE A 336 -0.03 -27.52 5.59
CA PHE A 336 0.59 -26.22 5.85
C PHE A 336 -0.37 -25.07 5.54
N LEU A 337 -0.91 -25.03 4.33
CA LEU A 337 -1.82 -23.97 3.91
C LEU A 337 -3.15 -24.04 4.66
N ASP A 338 -3.65 -25.23 4.99
CA ASP A 338 -4.89 -25.39 5.76
C ASP A 338 -4.79 -24.81 7.17
N ARG A 339 -3.62 -24.92 7.81
CA ARG A 339 -3.33 -24.27 9.11
C ARG A 339 -3.33 -22.74 9.02
N LEU A 340 -2.92 -22.14 7.90
CA LEU A 340 -2.88 -20.69 7.72
C LEU A 340 -4.22 -20.11 7.31
N SER A 341 -5.03 -20.89 6.60
CA SER A 341 -6.26 -20.42 5.93
C SER A 341 -7.47 -20.42 6.85
N CYS A 342 -8.19 -19.33 6.92
CA CYS A 342 -9.46 -19.27 7.63
C CYS A 342 -10.61 -19.95 6.87
N ASN A 343 -10.51 -20.06 5.54
CA ASN A 343 -11.47 -20.73 4.68
C ASN A 343 -11.03 -22.19 4.39
N LYS A 344 -11.98 -23.02 4.01
CA LYS A 344 -11.69 -24.36 3.49
C LYS A 344 -10.91 -24.27 2.19
N LEU A 345 -9.78 -24.96 2.15
CA LEU A 345 -9.01 -25.10 0.92
C LEU A 345 -9.71 -26.05 -0.07
N PRO A 346 -9.46 -25.87 -1.37
CA PRO A 346 -9.99 -26.78 -2.38
C PRO A 346 -9.45 -28.20 -2.17
N THR A 347 -10.35 -29.18 -2.19
CA THR A 347 -9.99 -30.62 -2.12
C THR A 347 -9.89 -31.28 -3.49
N LYS A 348 -10.38 -30.61 -4.55
CA LYS A 348 -10.31 -31.10 -5.93
C LYS A 348 -9.28 -30.27 -6.70
N ASP A 349 -8.47 -30.93 -7.49
CA ASP A 349 -7.50 -30.30 -8.38
C ASP A 349 -8.19 -29.38 -9.38
N GLY A 350 -7.52 -28.30 -9.77
CA GLY A 350 -8.07 -27.27 -10.62
C GLY A 350 -9.11 -26.34 -9.97
N ARG A 351 -9.28 -26.37 -8.62
CA ARG A 351 -10.24 -25.48 -7.94
C ARG A 351 -9.52 -24.34 -7.21
N ILE A 352 -10.25 -23.22 -7.11
CA ILE A 352 -9.80 -21.98 -6.49
C ILE A 352 -10.62 -21.69 -5.24
N SER A 353 -9.96 -21.14 -4.21
CA SER A 353 -10.59 -20.59 -3.01
C SER A 353 -9.96 -19.25 -2.65
N LEU A 354 -10.76 -18.28 -2.26
CA LEU A 354 -10.29 -17.08 -1.57
C LEU A 354 -10.18 -17.38 -0.07
N THR A 355 -9.08 -17.01 0.54
CA THR A 355 -8.87 -17.14 1.98
C THR A 355 -8.17 -15.92 2.56
N LEU A 356 -8.34 -15.72 3.87
CA LEU A 356 -7.57 -14.77 4.66
C LEU A 356 -6.65 -15.54 5.60
N PHE A 357 -5.44 -15.03 5.77
CA PHE A 357 -4.52 -15.45 6.84
C PHE A 357 -4.67 -14.47 7.99
N HIS A 358 -4.69 -14.97 9.20
CA HIS A 358 -4.85 -14.17 10.41
C HIS A 358 -3.63 -14.27 11.30
N ALA A 359 -3.35 -13.20 12.02
CA ALA A 359 -2.46 -13.23 13.17
C ALA A 359 -3.16 -13.90 14.38
N GLU A 360 -2.40 -14.24 15.41
CA GLU A 360 -2.93 -14.87 16.63
C GLU A 360 -4.04 -14.03 17.28
N ASN A 361 -3.99 -12.68 17.19
CA ASN A 361 -5.05 -11.79 17.71
C ASN A 361 -6.33 -11.76 16.85
N GLY A 362 -6.35 -12.46 15.72
CA GLY A 362 -7.46 -12.50 14.77
C GLY A 362 -7.47 -11.37 13.73
N GLY A 363 -6.45 -10.50 13.69
CA GLY A 363 -6.29 -9.49 12.63
C GLY A 363 -5.89 -10.12 11.29
N ILE A 364 -6.32 -9.53 10.16
CA ILE A 364 -6.05 -10.03 8.82
C ILE A 364 -4.62 -9.69 8.41
N MET A 365 -3.79 -10.71 8.22
CA MET A 365 -2.39 -10.58 7.78
C MET A 365 -2.24 -10.58 6.26
N ALA A 366 -3.03 -11.38 5.56
CA ALA A 366 -2.98 -11.49 4.11
C ALA A 366 -4.34 -11.92 3.53
N GLU A 367 -4.59 -11.49 2.30
CA GLU A 367 -5.66 -12.02 1.43
C GLU A 367 -5.00 -12.81 0.31
N GLN A 368 -5.41 -14.07 0.13
CA GLN A 368 -4.82 -14.97 -0.86
C GLN A 368 -5.89 -15.66 -1.69
N THR A 369 -5.73 -15.61 -3.01
CA THR A 369 -6.42 -16.51 -3.93
C THR A 369 -5.59 -17.78 -4.06
N VAL A 370 -6.11 -18.89 -3.52
CA VAL A 370 -5.42 -20.19 -3.49
C VAL A 370 -5.94 -21.09 -4.59
N SER A 371 -5.08 -21.40 -5.55
CA SER A 371 -5.35 -22.34 -6.66
C SER A 371 -4.69 -23.68 -6.36
N ARG A 372 -5.48 -24.74 -6.27
CA ARG A 372 -4.96 -26.11 -6.11
C ARG A 372 -4.65 -26.71 -7.48
N ILE A 373 -3.38 -26.94 -7.77
CA ILE A 373 -2.95 -27.65 -8.98
C ILE A 373 -3.06 -29.17 -8.77
N ASN A 374 -2.57 -29.64 -7.63
CA ASN A 374 -2.75 -31.00 -7.13
C ASN A 374 -2.55 -31.00 -5.59
N GLN A 375 -2.50 -32.17 -4.96
CA GLN A 375 -2.40 -32.30 -3.51
C GLN A 375 -1.12 -31.68 -2.93
N GLU A 376 -0.03 -31.68 -3.69
CA GLU A 376 1.30 -31.25 -3.26
C GLU A 376 1.74 -29.94 -3.94
N HIS A 377 0.85 -29.28 -4.69
CA HIS A 377 1.19 -28.09 -5.45
C HIS A 377 0.04 -27.09 -5.45
N PHE A 378 0.31 -25.92 -4.89
CA PHE A 378 -0.62 -24.78 -4.82
C PHE A 378 0.04 -23.51 -5.37
N VAL A 379 -0.78 -22.66 -5.99
CA VAL A 379 -0.41 -21.32 -6.42
C VAL A 379 -1.25 -20.33 -5.62
N LEU A 380 -0.58 -19.36 -5.00
CA LEU A 380 -1.18 -18.30 -4.23
C LEU A 380 -0.99 -16.98 -4.97
N MET A 381 -2.02 -16.14 -4.98
CA MET A 381 -1.95 -14.80 -5.55
C MET A 381 -2.53 -13.78 -4.58
N GLY A 382 -1.79 -12.69 -4.37
CA GLY A 382 -2.14 -11.62 -3.43
C GLY A 382 -1.71 -10.23 -3.92
N ALA A 383 -1.82 -9.24 -3.04
CA ALA A 383 -1.48 -7.86 -3.34
C ALA A 383 0.04 -7.67 -3.47
N ILE A 384 0.51 -7.02 -4.54
CA ILE A 384 1.95 -6.78 -4.78
C ILE A 384 2.61 -5.96 -3.65
N GLY A 385 1.87 -5.05 -3.02
CA GLY A 385 2.36 -4.27 -1.88
C GLY A 385 2.69 -5.10 -0.64
N CYS A 386 2.16 -6.34 -0.58
CA CYS A 386 2.38 -7.27 0.52
C CYS A 386 3.38 -8.39 0.19
N GLN A 387 3.93 -8.42 -1.03
CA GLN A 387 4.79 -9.50 -1.53
C GLN A 387 5.83 -9.97 -0.51
N ILE A 388 6.63 -9.05 0.02
CA ILE A 388 7.71 -9.38 0.96
C ILE A 388 7.16 -9.82 2.32
N LYS A 389 6.14 -9.12 2.80
CA LYS A 389 5.47 -9.42 4.07
C LYS A 389 4.83 -10.81 4.03
N ASP A 390 4.09 -11.10 2.97
CA ASP A 390 3.39 -12.37 2.79
C ASP A 390 4.37 -13.55 2.63
N MET A 391 5.44 -13.35 1.85
CA MET A 391 6.50 -14.36 1.73
C MET A 391 7.16 -14.65 3.09
N GLN A 392 7.48 -13.61 3.87
CA GLN A 392 8.05 -13.77 5.19
C GLN A 392 7.07 -14.44 6.16
N TRP A 393 5.78 -14.11 6.09
CA TRP A 393 4.73 -14.76 6.87
C TRP A 393 4.66 -16.27 6.57
N LEU A 394 4.63 -16.63 5.30
CA LEU A 394 4.65 -18.04 4.89
C LEU A 394 5.90 -18.76 5.44
N GLN A 395 7.09 -18.18 5.25
CA GLN A 395 8.36 -18.76 5.70
C GLN A 395 8.44 -18.97 7.22
N GLN A 396 7.93 -18.01 8.01
CA GLN A 396 7.93 -18.08 9.48
C GLN A 396 7.07 -19.23 10.02
N HIS A 397 6.07 -19.68 9.25
CA HIS A 397 5.14 -20.73 9.68
C HIS A 397 5.44 -22.11 9.10
N VAL A 398 6.53 -22.26 8.34
CA VAL A 398 6.93 -23.58 7.77
C VAL A 398 7.12 -24.61 8.87
N GLY A 399 7.82 -24.27 9.98
CA GLY A 399 8.06 -25.20 11.07
C GLY A 399 8.62 -26.54 10.57
N ASP A 400 7.98 -27.64 10.96
CA ASP A 400 8.38 -29.01 10.57
C ASP A 400 7.72 -29.50 9.27
N TYR A 401 6.89 -28.67 8.61
CA TYR A 401 6.25 -29.05 7.35
C TYR A 401 7.26 -29.19 6.22
N GLN A 402 7.14 -30.28 5.46
CA GLN A 402 7.97 -30.52 4.27
C GLN A 402 7.38 -29.79 3.06
N VAL A 403 7.64 -28.49 3.00
CA VAL A 403 7.19 -27.61 1.93
C VAL A 403 8.32 -26.74 1.40
N THR A 404 8.25 -26.42 0.12
CA THR A 404 9.07 -25.40 -0.55
C THR A 404 8.16 -24.26 -0.96
N ILE A 405 8.56 -23.04 -0.64
CA ILE A 405 7.85 -21.82 -1.00
C ILE A 405 8.73 -21.01 -1.94
N GLU A 406 8.19 -20.68 -3.11
CA GLU A 406 8.88 -19.91 -4.16
C GLU A 406 8.07 -18.65 -4.46
N ASP A 407 8.74 -17.50 -4.47
CA ASP A 407 8.21 -16.25 -5.02
C ASP A 407 8.59 -16.16 -6.49
N PHE A 408 7.60 -16.19 -7.37
CA PHE A 408 7.77 -16.07 -8.82
C PHE A 408 7.04 -14.85 -9.42
N SER A 409 6.78 -13.85 -8.57
CA SER A 409 6.01 -12.65 -8.94
C SER A 409 6.62 -11.90 -10.11
N GLU A 410 7.96 -11.83 -10.20
CA GLU A 410 8.68 -11.13 -11.27
C GLU A 410 8.87 -12.00 -12.54
N ASP A 411 8.77 -13.32 -12.41
CA ASP A 411 8.98 -14.25 -13.52
C ASP A 411 7.73 -14.44 -14.38
N TRP A 412 6.56 -14.17 -13.78
CA TRP A 412 5.27 -14.35 -14.42
C TRP A 412 4.47 -13.05 -14.46
N GLY A 413 4.02 -12.69 -15.66
CA GLY A 413 3.04 -11.64 -15.88
C GLY A 413 1.64 -12.20 -16.09
N GLY A 414 0.66 -11.30 -16.22
CA GLY A 414 -0.71 -11.72 -16.50
C GLY A 414 -1.58 -10.59 -16.99
N VAL A 415 -2.65 -10.98 -17.67
CA VAL A 415 -3.74 -10.08 -18.09
C VAL A 415 -5.08 -10.62 -17.59
N LEU A 416 -5.98 -9.72 -17.23
CA LEU A 416 -7.40 -10.04 -17.02
C LEU A 416 -8.15 -9.74 -18.32
N LEU A 417 -8.82 -10.74 -18.86
CA LEU A 417 -9.78 -10.61 -19.95
C LEU A 417 -11.19 -10.79 -19.39
N THR A 418 -12.04 -9.77 -19.49
CA THR A 418 -13.35 -9.79 -18.80
C THR A 418 -14.43 -9.04 -19.58
N GLY A 419 -15.62 -9.57 -19.56
CA GLY A 419 -16.81 -9.07 -20.26
C GLY A 419 -17.60 -10.19 -20.95
N PRO A 420 -18.81 -9.91 -21.46
CA PRO A 420 -19.67 -10.93 -22.07
C PRO A 420 -19.05 -11.64 -23.27
N LYS A 421 -18.09 -11.02 -23.98
CA LYS A 421 -17.38 -11.59 -25.12
C LYS A 421 -16.09 -12.32 -24.78
N ALA A 422 -15.69 -12.35 -23.49
CA ALA A 422 -14.40 -12.91 -23.09
C ALA A 422 -14.21 -14.37 -23.53
N ARG A 423 -15.24 -15.22 -23.37
CA ARG A 423 -15.18 -16.63 -23.83
C ARG A 423 -15.04 -16.73 -25.34
N GLU A 424 -15.83 -15.96 -26.10
CA GLU A 424 -15.80 -15.95 -27.53
C GLU A 424 -14.40 -15.59 -28.06
N ILE A 425 -13.78 -14.57 -27.48
CA ILE A 425 -12.41 -14.16 -27.83
C ILE A 425 -11.39 -15.26 -27.51
N LEU A 426 -11.40 -15.81 -26.30
CA LEU A 426 -10.47 -16.88 -25.93
C LEU A 426 -10.63 -18.12 -26.80
N GLN A 427 -11.86 -18.50 -27.16
CA GLN A 427 -12.11 -19.68 -27.97
C GLN A 427 -11.60 -19.55 -29.41
N THR A 428 -11.35 -18.33 -29.91
CA THR A 428 -10.71 -18.13 -31.22
C THR A 428 -9.22 -18.54 -31.23
N MET A 429 -8.59 -18.57 -30.06
CA MET A 429 -7.15 -18.85 -29.88
C MET A 429 -6.89 -20.18 -29.18
N CYS A 430 -7.92 -20.87 -28.72
CA CYS A 430 -7.82 -22.02 -27.84
C CYS A 430 -8.70 -23.17 -28.37
N GLU A 431 -8.09 -24.35 -28.53
CA GLU A 431 -8.83 -25.57 -28.89
C GLU A 431 -9.47 -26.26 -27.68
N ASP A 432 -9.05 -25.90 -26.46
CA ASP A 432 -9.62 -26.43 -25.22
C ASP A 432 -11.09 -25.97 -25.07
N ASP A 433 -11.93 -26.81 -24.48
CA ASP A 433 -13.32 -26.49 -24.18
C ASP A 433 -13.40 -25.49 -23.00
N LEU A 434 -13.78 -24.24 -23.27
CA LEU A 434 -13.94 -23.18 -22.28
C LEU A 434 -15.39 -23.06 -21.77
N SER A 435 -16.26 -24.03 -22.08
CA SER A 435 -17.63 -24.06 -21.57
C SER A 435 -17.71 -24.14 -20.04
N ASN A 436 -18.87 -23.83 -19.49
CA ASN A 436 -19.12 -23.91 -18.03
C ASN A 436 -18.92 -25.34 -17.47
N ASN A 437 -19.09 -26.37 -18.29
CA ASN A 437 -18.89 -27.76 -17.88
C ASN A 437 -17.43 -28.14 -17.78
N ALA A 438 -16.60 -27.71 -18.72
CA ALA A 438 -15.18 -28.02 -18.79
C ALA A 438 -14.33 -27.07 -17.96
N PHE A 439 -14.71 -25.79 -17.92
CA PHE A 439 -13.99 -24.75 -17.17
C PHE A 439 -14.97 -23.97 -16.28
N ALA A 440 -15.32 -24.55 -15.14
CA ALA A 440 -16.31 -23.98 -14.20
C ALA A 440 -15.79 -22.68 -13.53
N TRP A 441 -16.70 -21.82 -13.11
CA TRP A 441 -16.36 -20.67 -12.26
C TRP A 441 -15.61 -21.11 -10.98
N LEU A 442 -14.60 -20.33 -10.56
CA LEU A 442 -13.64 -20.65 -9.49
C LEU A 442 -12.87 -21.95 -9.78
N SER A 443 -12.42 -22.11 -11.01
CA SER A 443 -11.44 -23.16 -11.36
C SER A 443 -10.25 -22.58 -12.12
N CYS A 444 -9.18 -23.35 -12.16
CA CYS A 444 -7.95 -23.01 -12.87
C CYS A 444 -7.46 -24.23 -13.65
N GLN A 445 -6.85 -23.99 -14.79
CA GLN A 445 -6.17 -25.02 -15.59
C GLN A 445 -5.17 -24.37 -16.52
N THR A 446 -4.22 -25.14 -17.02
CA THR A 446 -3.38 -24.69 -18.14
C THR A 446 -4.11 -24.94 -19.43
N ILE A 447 -4.27 -23.88 -20.24
CA ILE A 447 -4.84 -23.93 -21.59
C ILE A 447 -3.76 -23.59 -22.61
N GLN A 448 -3.98 -23.97 -23.87
CA GLN A 448 -3.07 -23.61 -24.98
C GLN A 448 -3.65 -22.41 -25.72
N LEU A 449 -3.02 -21.24 -25.57
CA LEU A 449 -3.35 -20.05 -26.36
C LEU A 449 -2.27 -19.85 -27.43
N ASP A 450 -2.66 -19.89 -28.70
CA ASP A 450 -1.74 -19.76 -29.83
C ASP A 450 -0.50 -20.69 -29.69
N SER A 451 -0.75 -21.94 -29.26
CA SER A 451 0.26 -22.97 -28.99
C SER A 451 1.18 -22.69 -27.77
N ALA A 452 0.92 -21.65 -26.99
CA ALA A 452 1.65 -21.33 -25.76
C ALA A 452 0.85 -21.78 -24.53
N PRO A 453 1.47 -22.46 -23.55
CA PRO A 453 0.78 -22.82 -22.31
C PRO A 453 0.56 -21.59 -21.42
N VAL A 454 -0.69 -21.36 -21.01
CA VAL A 454 -1.12 -20.26 -20.17
C VAL A 454 -1.88 -20.81 -18.97
N PHE A 455 -1.50 -20.43 -17.78
CA PHE A 455 -2.25 -20.75 -16.58
C PHE A 455 -3.46 -19.81 -16.48
N ALA A 456 -4.63 -20.34 -16.75
CA ALA A 456 -5.88 -19.61 -16.76
C ALA A 456 -6.67 -19.85 -15.47
N MET A 457 -7.16 -18.79 -14.87
CA MET A 457 -8.03 -18.81 -13.70
C MET A 457 -9.37 -18.18 -14.08
N ARG A 458 -10.47 -18.94 -13.96
CA ARG A 458 -11.80 -18.40 -14.24
C ARG A 458 -12.33 -17.65 -13.02
N VAL A 459 -11.82 -16.44 -12.87
CA VAL A 459 -12.16 -15.47 -11.84
C VAL A 459 -12.24 -14.08 -12.47
N SER A 460 -12.97 -13.18 -11.87
CA SER A 460 -13.03 -11.78 -12.29
C SER A 460 -13.39 -10.88 -11.10
N TYR A 461 -12.55 -9.89 -10.85
CA TYR A 461 -12.80 -8.87 -9.83
C TYR A 461 -13.65 -7.70 -10.38
N ALA A 462 -13.93 -7.68 -11.70
CA ALA A 462 -14.78 -6.71 -12.36
C ALA A 462 -16.28 -7.06 -12.33
N GLY A 463 -16.61 -8.29 -11.92
CA GLY A 463 -18.01 -8.72 -11.81
C GLY A 463 -18.64 -9.25 -13.09
N GLU A 464 -17.89 -9.31 -14.19
CA GLU A 464 -18.27 -9.92 -15.46
C GLU A 464 -17.63 -11.31 -15.63
N LEU A 465 -18.10 -12.08 -16.63
CA LEU A 465 -17.40 -13.28 -17.09
C LEU A 465 -15.96 -12.93 -17.40
N GLY A 466 -14.99 -13.70 -16.90
CA GLY A 466 -13.59 -13.37 -17.15
C GLY A 466 -12.62 -14.46 -16.76
N TRP A 467 -11.39 -14.29 -17.25
CA TRP A 467 -10.24 -15.12 -16.94
C TRP A 467 -9.03 -14.24 -16.66
N GLU A 468 -8.34 -14.55 -15.56
CA GLU A 468 -6.97 -14.14 -15.36
C GLU A 468 -6.06 -15.12 -16.09
N LEU A 469 -5.20 -14.62 -16.96
CA LEU A 469 -4.30 -15.38 -17.81
C LEU A 469 -2.87 -15.09 -17.38
N HIS A 470 -2.22 -16.07 -16.76
CA HIS A 470 -0.88 -15.93 -16.20
C HIS A 470 0.12 -16.76 -16.99
N MET A 471 1.29 -16.19 -17.25
CA MET A 471 2.32 -16.82 -18.08
C MET A 471 3.71 -16.24 -17.78
N PRO A 472 4.80 -16.93 -18.15
CA PRO A 472 6.14 -16.35 -18.09
C PRO A 472 6.20 -15.00 -18.82
N VAL A 473 6.92 -14.03 -18.24
CA VAL A 473 6.97 -12.64 -18.74
C VAL A 473 7.38 -12.51 -20.20
N TRP A 474 8.19 -13.44 -20.72
CA TRP A 474 8.62 -13.44 -22.12
C TRP A 474 7.51 -13.82 -23.12
N GLN A 475 6.42 -14.47 -22.68
CA GLN A 475 5.25 -14.81 -23.51
C GLN A 475 4.19 -13.70 -23.51
N LEU A 476 4.18 -12.84 -22.51
CA LEU A 476 3.05 -11.96 -22.20
C LEU A 476 2.73 -11.00 -23.36
N ILE A 477 3.74 -10.42 -24.00
CA ILE A 477 3.52 -9.48 -25.11
C ILE A 477 2.83 -10.19 -26.28
N SER A 478 3.34 -11.35 -26.72
CA SER A 478 2.79 -12.05 -27.87
C SER A 478 1.34 -12.52 -27.64
N ILE A 479 1.04 -13.02 -26.44
CA ILE A 479 -0.33 -13.44 -26.08
C ILE A 479 -1.26 -12.23 -26.02
N TYR A 480 -0.81 -11.11 -25.42
CA TYR A 480 -1.59 -9.88 -25.39
C TYR A 480 -1.88 -9.35 -26.80
N GLU A 481 -0.89 -9.30 -27.68
CA GLU A 481 -1.07 -8.85 -29.08
C GLU A 481 -2.02 -9.76 -29.85
N SER A 482 -1.91 -11.08 -29.68
CA SER A 482 -2.85 -12.03 -30.27
C SER A 482 -4.28 -11.83 -29.73
N LEU A 483 -4.45 -11.64 -28.41
CA LEU A 483 -5.77 -11.33 -27.82
C LEU A 483 -6.36 -10.05 -28.42
N MET A 484 -5.55 -9.01 -28.58
CA MET A 484 -6.00 -7.75 -29.20
C MET A 484 -6.35 -7.94 -30.67
N GLN A 485 -5.53 -8.67 -31.42
CA GLN A 485 -5.79 -8.94 -32.86
C GLN A 485 -7.13 -9.64 -33.07
N PHE A 486 -7.44 -10.68 -32.29
CA PHE A 486 -8.70 -11.42 -32.41
C PHE A 486 -9.86 -10.75 -31.70
N GLY A 487 -9.59 -10.00 -30.64
CA GLY A 487 -10.62 -9.40 -29.79
C GLY A 487 -11.11 -8.04 -30.28
N GLN A 488 -10.28 -7.20 -30.91
CA GLN A 488 -10.70 -5.88 -31.41
C GLN A 488 -11.92 -5.93 -32.33
N PRO A 489 -12.04 -6.86 -33.31
CA PRO A 489 -13.24 -6.99 -34.11
C PRO A 489 -14.51 -7.33 -33.31
N LEU A 490 -14.36 -7.88 -32.11
CA LEU A 490 -15.43 -8.22 -31.17
C LEU A 490 -15.67 -7.13 -30.12
N GLY A 491 -14.92 -6.01 -30.19
CA GLY A 491 -15.05 -4.88 -29.29
C GLY A 491 -14.15 -4.94 -28.05
N LEU A 492 -13.07 -5.73 -28.09
CA LEU A 492 -12.08 -5.74 -27.01
C LEU A 492 -11.35 -4.40 -26.90
N GLN A 493 -11.28 -3.85 -25.70
CA GLN A 493 -10.57 -2.60 -25.41
C GLN A 493 -9.68 -2.76 -24.17
N ASP A 494 -8.61 -1.96 -24.10
CA ASP A 494 -7.84 -1.81 -22.87
C ASP A 494 -8.65 -1.03 -21.83
N PHE A 495 -8.46 -1.36 -20.56
CA PHE A 495 -9.00 -0.58 -19.45
C PHE A 495 -8.00 -0.48 -18.30
N GLY A 496 -8.08 0.62 -17.55
CA GLY A 496 -7.16 0.91 -16.47
C GLY A 496 -7.66 0.51 -15.08
N THR A 497 -6.81 0.70 -14.10
CA THR A 497 -7.07 0.35 -12.70
C THR A 497 -8.19 1.19 -12.08
N ARG A 498 -8.44 2.42 -12.60
CA ARG A 498 -9.56 3.25 -12.13
C ARG A 498 -10.91 2.61 -12.50
N ALA A 499 -11.06 2.13 -13.72
CA ALA A 499 -12.24 1.37 -14.13
C ALA A 499 -12.34 0.07 -13.33
N PHE A 500 -11.22 -0.62 -13.10
CA PHE A 500 -11.19 -1.82 -12.28
C PHE A 500 -11.65 -1.56 -10.83
N ASN A 501 -11.19 -0.47 -10.20
CA ASN A 501 -11.62 -0.07 -8.86
C ASN A 501 -13.12 0.30 -8.81
N SER A 502 -13.63 1.01 -9.81
CA SER A 502 -15.07 1.29 -9.93
C SER A 502 -15.87 -0.01 -9.95
N MET A 503 -15.52 -0.92 -10.86
CA MET A 503 -16.24 -2.18 -11.06
C MET A 503 -16.19 -3.10 -9.83
N ARG A 504 -15.05 -3.17 -9.09
CA ARG A 504 -14.98 -3.96 -7.85
C ARG A 504 -15.86 -3.38 -6.74
N MET A 505 -15.93 -2.03 -6.66
CA MET A 505 -16.80 -1.35 -5.69
C MET A 505 -18.27 -1.63 -5.95
N GLU A 506 -18.72 -1.62 -7.20
CA GLU A 506 -20.09 -1.98 -7.57
C GLU A 506 -20.44 -3.43 -7.22
N LYS A 507 -19.44 -4.33 -7.17
CA LYS A 507 -19.56 -5.72 -6.73
C LYS A 507 -19.40 -5.91 -5.23
N MET A 508 -19.17 -4.84 -4.49
CA MET A 508 -18.93 -4.92 -3.05
C MET A 508 -17.72 -5.79 -2.70
N TYR A 509 -16.70 -5.85 -3.59
CA TYR A 509 -15.45 -6.57 -3.33
C TYR A 509 -14.50 -5.70 -2.53
N ARG A 510 -13.94 -6.28 -1.45
CA ARG A 510 -12.98 -5.63 -0.56
C ARG A 510 -11.58 -5.71 -1.16
N ALA A 511 -10.70 -4.81 -0.72
CA ALA A 511 -9.30 -4.80 -1.11
C ALA A 511 -8.39 -4.81 0.12
N TYR A 512 -7.28 -5.53 0.03
CA TYR A 512 -6.26 -5.50 1.07
C TYR A 512 -5.56 -4.12 1.08
N GLY A 513 -5.36 -3.59 2.28
CA GLY A 513 -4.81 -2.25 2.51
C GLY A 513 -5.86 -1.14 2.59
N ALA A 514 -7.12 -1.43 2.21
CA ALA A 514 -8.26 -0.53 2.39
C ALA A 514 -9.26 -1.14 3.41
N GLU A 515 -10.04 -2.13 2.99
CA GLU A 515 -11.03 -2.81 3.85
C GLU A 515 -10.40 -3.91 4.70
N PHE A 516 -9.32 -4.55 4.24
CA PHE A 516 -8.58 -5.55 5.00
C PHE A 516 -7.28 -4.96 5.53
N THR A 517 -7.14 -4.91 6.85
CA THR A 517 -5.95 -4.44 7.55
C THR A 517 -5.66 -5.32 8.76
N GLU A 518 -4.50 -5.18 9.37
CA GLU A 518 -4.08 -5.97 10.54
C GLU A 518 -4.91 -5.68 11.80
N GLU A 519 -5.65 -4.56 11.83
CA GLU A 519 -6.58 -4.22 12.92
C GLU A 519 -7.91 -4.95 12.83
N ILE A 520 -8.28 -5.40 11.64
CA ILE A 520 -9.60 -5.89 11.27
C ILE A 520 -9.58 -7.41 11.18
N SER A 521 -10.64 -8.05 11.65
CA SER A 521 -10.86 -9.48 11.49
C SER A 521 -11.81 -9.79 10.33
N ALA A 522 -11.83 -11.06 9.90
CA ALA A 522 -12.77 -11.54 8.90
C ALA A 522 -14.25 -11.31 9.29
N LEU A 523 -14.55 -11.34 10.60
CA LEU A 523 -15.90 -11.07 11.13
C LEU A 523 -16.28 -9.61 10.94
N GLU A 524 -15.41 -8.68 11.35
CA GLU A 524 -15.62 -7.24 11.19
C GLU A 524 -15.72 -6.83 9.71
N ALA A 525 -14.95 -7.49 8.84
CA ALA A 525 -14.96 -7.26 7.40
C ALA A 525 -16.17 -7.90 6.68
N GLY A 526 -17.08 -8.60 7.39
CA GLY A 526 -18.24 -9.26 6.80
C GLY A 526 -17.85 -10.38 5.82
N MET A 527 -16.81 -11.16 6.17
CA MET A 527 -16.28 -12.27 5.38
C MET A 527 -16.70 -13.63 5.94
N ASP A 528 -17.79 -13.70 6.68
CA ASP A 528 -18.27 -14.91 7.37
C ASP A 528 -18.37 -16.13 6.44
N ARG A 529 -18.79 -15.93 5.19
CA ARG A 529 -18.89 -17.02 4.20
C ARG A 529 -17.54 -17.64 3.80
N PHE A 530 -16.44 -16.96 4.09
CA PHE A 530 -15.07 -17.40 3.85
C PHE A 530 -14.35 -17.80 5.14
N LEU A 531 -15.10 -17.95 6.25
CA LEU A 531 -14.58 -18.24 7.56
C LEU A 531 -15.18 -19.55 8.09
N ASP A 532 -14.31 -20.54 8.36
CA ASP A 532 -14.71 -21.82 8.94
C ASP A 532 -14.15 -21.98 10.36
N LEU A 533 -14.87 -21.47 11.35
CA LEU A 533 -14.50 -21.57 12.76
C LEU A 533 -14.70 -22.98 13.37
N SER A 534 -15.15 -23.95 12.60
CA SER A 534 -15.19 -25.36 13.07
C SER A 534 -13.82 -26.04 13.01
N ARG A 535 -12.83 -25.40 12.38
CA ARG A 535 -11.45 -25.85 12.23
C ARG A 535 -10.51 -25.02 13.10
N HIS A 536 -9.35 -25.60 13.41
CA HIS A 536 -8.27 -24.86 14.05
C HIS A 536 -7.31 -24.31 12.98
N PHE A 537 -7.12 -23.01 12.96
CA PHE A 537 -6.14 -22.29 12.16
C PHE A 537 -5.58 -21.11 12.97
N ILE A 538 -4.51 -20.46 12.51
CA ILE A 538 -3.90 -19.34 13.22
C ILE A 538 -4.93 -18.22 13.39
N GLY A 539 -5.13 -17.78 14.64
CA GLY A 539 -6.09 -16.72 15.01
C GLY A 539 -7.52 -17.19 15.25
N SER A 540 -7.86 -18.49 14.99
CA SER A 540 -9.23 -19.01 15.14
C SER A 540 -9.81 -18.85 16.55
N GLU A 541 -9.01 -19.01 17.61
CA GLU A 541 -9.46 -18.86 19.01
C GLU A 541 -9.89 -17.41 19.31
N ASN A 542 -9.11 -16.44 18.87
CA ASN A 542 -9.45 -15.03 19.03
C ASN A 542 -10.67 -14.62 18.21
N LEU A 543 -10.84 -15.18 17.01
CA LEU A 543 -12.04 -14.98 16.21
C LEU A 543 -13.30 -15.53 16.89
N LEU A 544 -13.23 -16.74 17.48
CA LEU A 544 -14.32 -17.30 18.29
C LEU A 544 -14.65 -16.42 19.51
N GLN A 545 -13.62 -15.88 20.18
CA GLN A 545 -13.83 -14.95 21.28
C GLN A 545 -14.53 -13.67 20.80
N ARG A 546 -14.08 -13.03 19.69
CA ARG A 546 -14.72 -11.84 19.11
C ARG A 546 -16.17 -12.11 18.73
N GLN A 547 -16.46 -13.26 18.14
CA GLN A 547 -17.83 -13.66 17.81
C GLN A 547 -18.72 -13.78 19.06
N THR A 548 -18.18 -14.26 20.18
CA THR A 548 -18.92 -14.43 21.44
C THR A 548 -19.14 -13.09 22.16
N VAL A 549 -18.13 -12.23 22.20
CA VAL A 549 -18.20 -10.92 22.89
C VAL A 549 -19.02 -9.91 22.10
N GLY A 550 -19.09 -10.07 20.77
CA GLY A 550 -19.66 -9.11 19.85
C GLY A 550 -18.60 -8.17 19.26
N LEU A 551 -18.90 -7.62 18.09
CA LEU A 551 -18.02 -6.74 17.35
C LEU A 551 -18.15 -5.30 17.82
N SER A 552 -17.04 -4.56 17.88
CA SER A 552 -17.03 -3.12 18.15
C SER A 552 -17.28 -2.28 16.90
N MET A 553 -16.99 -2.84 15.73
CA MET A 553 -17.21 -2.22 14.40
C MET A 553 -17.53 -3.30 13.38
N GLN A 554 -18.17 -2.90 12.29
CA GLN A 554 -18.50 -3.78 11.17
C GLN A 554 -18.41 -3.00 9.86
N LEU A 555 -17.92 -3.66 8.82
CA LEU A 555 -17.88 -3.07 7.47
C LEU A 555 -19.30 -2.92 6.91
N ALA A 556 -19.62 -1.71 6.52
CA ALA A 556 -20.85 -1.36 5.81
C ALA A 556 -20.51 -0.92 4.38
N TYR A 557 -21.44 -1.21 3.45
CA TYR A 557 -21.41 -0.72 2.08
C TYR A 557 -22.39 0.41 1.95
N LEU A 558 -21.94 1.56 1.46
CA LEU A 558 -22.70 2.81 1.41
C LEU A 558 -22.97 3.22 -0.02
N VAL A 559 -24.21 3.63 -0.27
CA VAL A 559 -24.64 4.21 -1.53
C VAL A 559 -25.08 5.64 -1.27
N PHE A 560 -24.51 6.61 -2.00
CA PHE A 560 -24.84 8.03 -1.85
C PHE A 560 -26.13 8.37 -2.58
N ASP A 561 -26.92 9.26 -1.97
CA ASP A 561 -28.25 9.66 -2.46
C ASP A 561 -28.20 10.80 -3.48
N ASP A 562 -27.04 11.48 -3.58
CA ASP A 562 -26.82 12.61 -4.46
C ASP A 562 -26.01 12.23 -5.72
N GLN A 563 -25.84 13.21 -6.62
CA GLN A 563 -25.04 13.11 -7.85
C GLN A 563 -23.86 14.10 -7.83
N ILE A 564 -23.34 14.41 -6.63
CA ILE A 564 -22.17 15.30 -6.51
C ILE A 564 -20.96 14.61 -7.16
N PRO A 565 -20.22 15.32 -8.05
CA PRO A 565 -19.10 14.73 -8.80
C PRO A 565 -17.83 14.61 -7.95
N ALA A 566 -17.92 13.91 -6.84
CA ALA A 566 -16.82 13.66 -5.90
C ALA A 566 -16.95 12.26 -5.30
N GLU A 567 -15.81 11.68 -4.99
CA GLU A 567 -15.70 10.37 -4.34
C GLU A 567 -15.21 10.53 -2.90
N CYS A 568 -15.30 9.47 -2.13
CA CYS A 568 -14.59 9.34 -0.85
C CYS A 568 -13.22 8.72 -1.09
N PHE A 569 -12.21 9.20 -0.37
CA PHE A 569 -10.82 8.75 -0.53
C PHE A 569 -10.31 7.91 0.65
N GLY A 570 -11.10 7.84 1.72
CA GLY A 570 -10.77 7.19 2.98
C GLY A 570 -10.54 8.20 4.10
N ASN A 571 -10.85 7.79 5.31
CA ASN A 571 -10.78 8.56 6.56
C ASN A 571 -11.84 9.67 6.72
N GLU A 572 -12.80 9.82 5.82
CA GLU A 572 -13.95 10.71 6.01
C GLU A 572 -14.82 10.20 7.16
N ALA A 573 -15.25 11.12 8.03
CA ALA A 573 -16.07 10.79 9.18
C ALA A 573 -17.52 10.50 8.79
N VAL A 574 -18.09 9.43 9.36
CA VAL A 574 -19.48 9.00 9.14
C VAL A 574 -20.30 9.24 10.40
N PHE A 575 -21.49 9.80 10.25
CA PHE A 575 -22.40 10.12 11.34
C PHE A 575 -23.77 9.45 11.13
N ALA A 576 -24.34 8.99 12.24
CA ALA A 576 -25.71 8.52 12.33
C ALA A 576 -26.47 9.40 13.33
N ASN A 577 -27.57 10.04 12.89
CA ASN A 577 -28.38 10.95 13.74
C ASN A 577 -27.54 12.08 14.41
N GLY A 578 -26.46 12.52 13.79
CA GLY A 578 -25.55 13.54 14.30
C GLY A 578 -24.43 13.02 15.21
N ASP A 579 -24.44 11.75 15.59
CA ASP A 579 -23.39 11.13 16.39
C ASP A 579 -22.36 10.43 15.51
N HIS A 580 -21.08 10.54 15.84
CA HIS A 580 -20.00 9.86 15.11
C HIS A 580 -20.18 8.33 15.18
N SER A 581 -20.26 7.72 14.01
CA SER A 581 -20.51 6.28 13.84
C SER A 581 -19.26 5.52 13.41
N GLY A 582 -18.38 6.13 12.61
CA GLY A 582 -17.19 5.49 12.10
C GLY A 582 -16.51 6.27 10.98
N ILE A 583 -15.73 5.58 10.16
CA ILE A 583 -14.90 6.19 9.09
C ILE A 583 -15.03 5.43 7.77
N ILE A 584 -14.90 6.15 6.67
CA ILE A 584 -14.77 5.59 5.32
C ILE A 584 -13.41 4.90 5.18
N THR A 585 -13.37 3.77 4.49
CA THR A 585 -12.11 3.10 4.09
C THR A 585 -11.69 3.45 2.67
N GLY A 586 -12.65 3.68 1.80
CA GLY A 586 -12.44 4.07 0.41
C GLY A 586 -13.75 4.16 -0.35
N GLY A 587 -13.71 4.78 -1.52
CA GLY A 587 -14.86 4.97 -2.38
C GLY A 587 -14.52 4.92 -3.86
N ALA A 588 -15.55 4.90 -4.69
CA ALA A 588 -15.47 5.08 -6.13
C ALA A 588 -16.84 5.46 -6.70
N TYR A 589 -16.85 6.09 -7.86
CA TYR A 589 -18.06 6.22 -8.65
C TYR A 589 -18.32 4.91 -9.42
N GLY A 590 -19.49 4.35 -9.24
CA GLY A 590 -19.94 3.16 -9.95
C GLY A 590 -20.61 3.54 -11.27
N TYR A 591 -19.86 3.45 -12.37
CA TYR A 591 -20.33 3.92 -13.68
C TYR A 591 -21.49 3.11 -14.24
N ARG A 592 -21.55 1.78 -13.95
CA ARG A 592 -22.63 0.89 -14.41
C ARG A 592 -23.93 1.07 -13.62
N VAL A 593 -23.84 1.61 -12.41
CA VAL A 593 -24.96 1.86 -11.50
C VAL A 593 -25.25 3.35 -11.30
N GLU A 594 -24.40 4.22 -11.84
CA GLU A 594 -24.50 5.69 -11.78
C GLU A 594 -24.65 6.22 -10.34
N LYS A 595 -23.82 5.68 -9.41
CA LYS A 595 -23.85 6.02 -7.98
C LYS A 595 -22.43 6.22 -7.43
N SER A 596 -22.28 7.18 -6.53
CA SER A 596 -21.10 7.20 -5.65
C SER A 596 -21.25 6.11 -4.60
N LEU A 597 -20.20 5.32 -4.40
CA LEU A 597 -20.17 4.13 -3.54
C LEU A 597 -19.00 4.26 -2.57
N ALA A 598 -19.16 3.73 -1.35
CA ALA A 598 -18.07 3.68 -0.39
C ALA A 598 -18.17 2.46 0.53
N PHE A 599 -17.06 2.10 1.16
CA PHE A 599 -17.05 1.24 2.33
C PHE A 599 -16.72 2.07 3.57
N ALA A 600 -17.27 1.67 4.71
CA ALA A 600 -17.00 2.29 6.00
C ALA A 600 -17.01 1.25 7.12
N TYR A 601 -16.11 1.38 8.09
CA TYR A 601 -16.25 0.69 9.37
C TYR A 601 -17.10 1.52 10.30
N LEU A 602 -18.26 0.97 10.70
CA LEU A 602 -19.27 1.63 11.52
C LEU A 602 -19.54 0.85 12.81
N LYS A 603 -20.16 1.50 13.77
CA LYS A 603 -20.78 0.81 14.92
C LYS A 603 -21.81 -0.19 14.41
N PRO A 604 -21.86 -1.45 14.91
CA PRO A 604 -22.71 -2.51 14.36
C PRO A 604 -24.21 -2.19 14.30
N GLU A 605 -24.70 -1.40 15.25
CA GLU A 605 -26.11 -0.96 15.27
C GLU A 605 -26.49 -0.11 14.06
N HIS A 606 -25.53 0.51 13.38
CA HIS A 606 -25.70 1.37 12.20
C HIS A 606 -25.46 0.66 10.86
N CYS A 607 -25.13 -0.64 10.85
CA CYS A 607 -24.85 -1.42 9.64
C CYS A 607 -26.10 -2.11 9.03
N LYS A 608 -27.30 -1.65 9.38
CA LYS A 608 -28.55 -2.24 8.90
C LYS A 608 -28.94 -1.69 7.54
N ALA A 609 -29.52 -2.55 6.67
CA ALA A 609 -30.04 -2.12 5.37
C ALA A 609 -30.96 -0.90 5.49
N GLY A 610 -30.74 0.10 4.64
CA GLY A 610 -31.50 1.35 4.60
C GLY A 610 -31.18 2.33 5.73
N GLN A 611 -30.20 2.05 6.60
CA GLN A 611 -29.77 3.01 7.63
C GLN A 611 -29.26 4.28 6.97
N ALA A 612 -29.94 5.41 7.23
CA ALA A 612 -29.52 6.72 6.75
C ALA A 612 -28.32 7.24 7.54
N LEU A 613 -27.34 7.77 6.83
CA LEU A 613 -26.06 8.28 7.35
C LEU A 613 -25.68 9.59 6.65
N THR A 614 -24.77 10.32 7.28
CA THR A 614 -24.09 11.46 6.64
C THR A 614 -22.58 11.27 6.69
N VAL A 615 -21.90 11.73 5.66
CA VAL A 615 -20.44 11.67 5.51
C VAL A 615 -19.90 13.08 5.30
N GLU A 616 -18.93 13.48 6.12
CA GLU A 616 -18.19 14.74 5.92
C GLU A 616 -17.11 14.54 4.88
N THR A 617 -17.26 15.16 3.73
CA THR A 617 -16.34 15.03 2.59
C THR A 617 -15.66 16.35 2.27
N SER A 618 -14.66 16.34 1.38
CA SER A 618 -13.99 17.56 0.88
C SER A 618 -14.92 18.57 0.21
N VAL A 619 -16.10 18.12 -0.23
CA VAL A 619 -17.12 18.97 -0.89
C VAL A 619 -18.32 19.28 0.03
N GLY A 620 -18.21 18.97 1.30
CA GLY A 620 -19.25 19.17 2.31
C GLY A 620 -19.93 17.89 2.77
N THR A 621 -20.98 18.04 3.60
CA THR A 621 -21.76 16.91 4.13
C THR A 621 -22.59 16.26 3.02
N ARG A 622 -22.46 14.94 2.86
CA ARG A 622 -23.22 14.16 1.89
C ARG A 622 -24.11 13.13 2.60
N HIS A 623 -25.27 12.85 2.03
CA HIS A 623 -26.21 11.85 2.52
C HIS A 623 -26.00 10.52 1.80
N CYS A 624 -26.08 9.43 2.55
CA CYS A 624 -25.99 8.07 2.04
C CYS A 624 -26.82 7.10 2.90
N HIS A 625 -26.95 5.89 2.42
CA HIS A 625 -27.58 4.80 3.18
C HIS A 625 -26.79 3.50 3.04
N VAL A 626 -26.99 2.60 3.99
CA VAL A 626 -26.36 1.27 3.99
C VAL A 626 -27.09 0.34 3.04
N GLU A 627 -26.34 -0.31 2.15
CA GLU A 627 -26.80 -1.43 1.33
C GLU A 627 -26.16 -2.74 1.80
N VAL A 628 -26.90 -3.86 1.69
CA VAL A 628 -26.42 -5.19 2.10
C VAL A 628 -26.04 -6.08 0.92
N ASP A 629 -26.57 -5.78 -0.25
CA ASP A 629 -26.25 -6.45 -1.51
C ASP A 629 -25.39 -5.57 -2.39
N SER A 630 -24.58 -6.18 -3.27
CA SER A 630 -23.81 -5.43 -4.25
C SER A 630 -24.74 -4.68 -5.21
N ALA A 631 -24.41 -3.44 -5.52
CA ALA A 631 -25.19 -2.57 -6.40
C ALA A 631 -25.30 -3.12 -7.83
N TYR A 632 -24.33 -3.93 -8.26
CA TYR A 632 -24.28 -4.53 -9.59
C TYR A 632 -24.33 -6.06 -9.53
N ASN A 633 -25.26 -6.68 -10.25
CA ASN A 633 -25.41 -8.14 -10.40
C ASN A 633 -25.22 -8.93 -9.09
N PRO A 634 -26.08 -8.73 -8.06
CA PRO A 634 -25.88 -9.29 -6.72
C PRO A 634 -25.88 -10.82 -6.68
N ASN A 635 -26.56 -11.48 -7.60
CA ASN A 635 -26.62 -12.95 -7.71
C ASN A 635 -25.43 -13.59 -8.46
N ASN A 636 -24.47 -12.78 -8.95
CA ASN A 636 -23.30 -13.22 -9.71
C ASN A 636 -23.63 -14.05 -10.98
N SER A 637 -24.78 -13.78 -11.62
CA SER A 637 -25.18 -14.52 -12.84
C SER A 637 -24.23 -14.28 -14.00
N LEU A 638 -23.70 -13.06 -14.14
CA LEU A 638 -22.74 -12.69 -15.20
C LEU A 638 -21.38 -13.40 -15.04
N LEU A 639 -20.87 -13.50 -13.83
CA LEU A 639 -19.64 -14.25 -13.54
C LEU A 639 -19.75 -15.74 -13.89
N ARG A 640 -20.95 -16.30 -13.81
CA ARG A 640 -21.24 -17.72 -14.01
C ARG A 640 -21.74 -18.05 -15.40
N SER A 641 -21.93 -17.04 -16.24
CA SER A 641 -22.44 -17.20 -17.61
C SER A 641 -21.55 -18.03 -18.54
#